data_84e5d0346a4a453efb7da2af27a1a11b
#
_entry.id   84e5d0346a4a453efb7da2af27a1a11b
#
_cell.length_a   1.000
_cell.length_b   1.000
_cell.length_c   1.000
_cell.angle_alpha   90.00
_cell.angle_beta   90.00
_cell.angle_gamma   90.00
#
_symmetry.space_group_name_H-M   'P 1'
#
loop_
_entity.id
_entity.type
_entity.pdbx_description
1 polymer ?
#
loop_
_entity_poly.entity_id
_entity_poly.type
_entity_poly.pdbx_seq_one_letter_code
_entity_poly.pdbx_strand_id
1 'polypeptide(L)'
;MNLKNRLTLTSKVLESSNFPTLVIDASGQIAEVNNQIYELLGFSSNLLLHKPVSETILSTLSESEVDAIVSGQVENFVKKMNVPTSNDSLMSTMIIFQTVTYNDQQATLLSILPEDFDIQGEGMEDLQDIRRGIESSFMTVTIDNEGFISSCNTLFLKTSNWTPKRVLGKTLWRLFPDHEEGRKTAQTIWDTISSGSIFQGDVEKSTKEGLSYWVHLTAIPTYNSETNSNQYVFIEKDITKDKTIQLQLEKIAFIDTETGLMNVHRLERDINNMIAEQKHFSFVYISIDKFYTLKDIQNDTPDSNLIIDFTKRLKMYFQDSTMARINEHEFVVITPLPEWFIQGFLSYLIQNPIYDSSNVAVPFSISGGITRYPEDQSTFTQLMKASLATIVNVREAGGNKIVSLSRSMQQALNRKAIIEKRLLIALDQKNLQVLYQPQLNLATGKITAVEALVRWEDDEIGVVSPDELIPIAEETGLINRIGNFMLEKACEQAVVWKKAGYSIKVAVNSSVREFRDKNMAKSILDTLAKTNCPAHLLQLEVTEKFALEAESETSIIKQMRQLENEGITFSLDDFGTGYASFRYMQLLPIEILKIDQTFTNALLKSDKTQQLVNGMVQLGKSMNLAVIAEGVETEEQMQLLKDFGCDYIQGYYLSKPSTPDAIEKLL
;
A
#
# COMPACT_ATOMS: atom_id res chain seq x y z
N MET A 1 10.58 -17.30 19.29
CA MET A 1 9.74 -16.52 20.21
C MET A 1 10.67 -15.59 20.98
N ASN A 2 10.52 -14.26 20.88
CA ASN A 2 11.48 -13.28 21.41
C ASN A 2 11.46 -13.28 22.95
N LEU A 3 12.63 -13.18 23.59
CA LEU A 3 12.81 -13.08 25.06
C LEU A 3 11.88 -12.03 25.73
N LYS A 4 11.55 -10.94 25.03
CA LYS A 4 10.61 -9.91 25.52
C LYS A 4 9.17 -10.42 25.79
N ASN A 5 8.70 -11.44 25.07
CA ASN A 5 7.36 -11.98 25.26
C ASN A 5 7.27 -12.98 26.44
N ARG A 6 8.37 -13.60 26.84
CA ARG A 6 8.42 -14.47 28.04
C ARG A 6 8.42 -13.67 29.33
N LEU A 7 9.14 -12.56 29.39
CA LEU A 7 9.11 -11.63 30.53
C LEU A 7 7.70 -11.11 30.84
N THR A 8 6.96 -10.74 29.80
CA THR A 8 5.59 -10.21 29.92
C THR A 8 4.58 -11.26 30.39
N LEU A 9 4.77 -12.56 30.08
CA LEU A 9 3.89 -13.64 30.54
C LEU A 9 4.10 -13.95 32.03
N THR A 10 5.33 -13.92 32.51
CA THR A 10 5.67 -14.25 33.92
C THR A 10 5.14 -13.16 34.86
N SER A 11 5.32 -11.89 34.54
CA SER A 11 4.78 -10.77 35.31
C SER A 11 3.25 -10.77 35.36
N LYS A 12 2.57 -11.09 34.25
CA LYS A 12 1.10 -11.20 34.22
C LYS A 12 0.57 -12.36 35.06
N VAL A 13 1.28 -13.49 35.09
CA VAL A 13 0.90 -14.65 35.91
C VAL A 13 1.10 -14.32 37.41
N LEU A 14 2.17 -13.62 37.73
CA LEU A 14 2.43 -13.18 39.11
C LEU A 14 1.36 -12.17 39.61
N GLU A 15 0.99 -11.20 38.77
CA GLU A 15 -0.07 -10.23 39.09
C GLU A 15 -1.46 -10.84 39.18
N SER A 16 -1.71 -11.95 38.47
CA SER A 16 -3.00 -12.66 38.54
C SER A 16 -3.13 -13.59 39.72
N SER A 17 -2.07 -13.80 40.51
CA SER A 17 -2.13 -14.59 41.73
C SER A 17 -2.96 -13.87 42.81
N ASN A 18 -3.93 -14.58 43.39
CA ASN A 18 -4.73 -14.07 44.49
C ASN A 18 -3.97 -14.08 45.84
N PHE A 19 -2.75 -14.56 45.87
CA PHE A 19 -1.90 -14.59 47.06
C PHE A 19 -0.72 -13.69 46.94
N PRO A 20 -0.22 -13.08 48.03
CA PRO A 20 1.02 -12.37 48.08
C PRO A 20 2.16 -13.26 47.62
N THR A 21 2.79 -12.89 46.48
CA THR A 21 3.77 -13.76 45.79
C THR A 21 4.96 -12.91 45.27
N LEU A 22 6.16 -13.50 45.38
CA LEU A 22 7.39 -12.89 44.88
C LEU A 22 8.30 -13.95 44.24
N VAL A 23 9.23 -13.48 43.39
CA VAL A 23 10.25 -14.30 42.73
C VAL A 23 11.62 -13.93 43.28
N ILE A 24 12.38 -14.95 43.71
CA ILE A 24 13.77 -14.83 44.15
C ILE A 24 14.65 -15.38 43.03
N ASP A 25 15.61 -14.60 42.55
CA ASP A 25 16.56 -15.04 41.53
C ASP A 25 17.66 -15.96 42.09
N ALA A 26 18.49 -16.48 41.22
CA ALA A 26 19.60 -17.37 41.56
C ALA A 26 20.67 -16.71 42.46
N SER A 27 20.67 -15.38 42.59
CA SER A 27 21.58 -14.66 43.49
C SER A 27 20.96 -14.38 44.88
N GLY A 28 19.75 -14.85 45.13
CA GLY A 28 19.01 -14.62 46.37
C GLY A 28 18.37 -13.24 46.48
N GLN A 29 18.26 -12.50 45.38
CA GLN A 29 17.61 -11.19 45.35
C GLN A 29 16.15 -11.30 44.90
N ILE A 30 15.33 -10.40 45.39
CA ILE A 30 13.92 -10.30 45.00
C ILE A 30 13.83 -9.68 43.58
N ALA A 31 13.51 -10.52 42.60
CA ALA A 31 13.44 -10.12 41.19
C ALA A 31 12.09 -9.48 40.81
N GLU A 32 10.98 -10.03 41.32
CA GLU A 32 9.62 -9.52 41.10
C GLU A 32 8.74 -9.74 42.30
N VAL A 33 7.69 -8.91 42.46
CA VAL A 33 6.66 -9.03 43.50
C VAL A 33 5.31 -8.62 42.92
N ASN A 34 4.22 -9.27 43.36
CA ASN A 34 2.88 -8.81 43.00
C ASN A 34 2.34 -7.74 43.97
N ASN A 35 1.26 -7.07 43.58
CA ASN A 35 0.69 -5.99 44.38
C ASN A 35 0.21 -6.43 45.77
N GLN A 36 -0.19 -7.67 45.93
CA GLN A 36 -0.71 -8.22 47.20
C GLN A 36 0.40 -8.36 48.26
N ILE A 37 1.66 -8.47 47.90
CA ILE A 37 2.78 -8.41 48.85
C ILE A 37 2.79 -7.04 49.56
N TYR A 38 2.53 -5.97 48.82
CA TYR A 38 2.51 -4.63 49.40
C TYR A 38 1.31 -4.41 50.31
N GLU A 39 0.16 -4.94 49.94
CA GLU A 39 -1.05 -4.86 50.76
C GLU A 39 -0.93 -5.67 52.07
N LEU A 40 -0.34 -6.87 51.99
CA LEU A 40 -0.21 -7.75 53.15
C LEU A 40 0.89 -7.29 54.15
N LEU A 41 2.07 -6.97 53.62
CA LEU A 41 3.25 -6.69 54.44
C LEU A 41 3.52 -5.21 54.65
N GLY A 42 2.82 -4.33 53.92
CA GLY A 42 2.93 -2.87 54.03
C GLY A 42 4.20 -2.25 53.45
N PHE A 43 5.03 -3.03 52.75
CA PHE A 43 6.25 -2.50 52.13
C PHE A 43 5.92 -1.80 50.80
N SER A 44 6.73 -0.80 50.42
CA SER A 44 6.69 -0.24 49.04
C SER A 44 7.62 -1.03 48.12
N SER A 45 7.33 -1.00 46.79
CA SER A 45 8.11 -1.71 45.77
C SER A 45 9.61 -1.44 45.85
N ASN A 46 9.98 -0.18 46.08
CA ASN A 46 11.39 0.24 46.15
C ASN A 46 12.14 -0.30 47.39
N LEU A 47 11.43 -0.84 48.36
CA LEU A 47 12.01 -1.39 49.58
C LEU A 47 12.30 -2.89 49.46
N LEU A 48 11.66 -3.57 48.55
CA LEU A 48 11.80 -5.02 48.36
C LEU A 48 12.56 -5.40 47.08
N LEU A 49 12.30 -4.78 45.96
CA LEU A 49 12.92 -5.15 44.68
C LEU A 49 14.45 -4.98 44.71
N HIS A 50 15.12 -5.98 44.15
CA HIS A 50 16.59 -6.08 44.05
C HIS A 50 17.34 -6.08 45.39
N LYS A 51 16.66 -6.42 46.47
CA LYS A 51 17.31 -6.61 47.80
C LYS A 51 17.44 -8.11 48.09
N PRO A 52 18.46 -8.49 48.91
CA PRO A 52 18.59 -9.85 49.40
C PRO A 52 17.32 -10.26 50.18
N VAL A 53 16.77 -11.41 49.87
CA VAL A 53 15.58 -11.93 50.54
C VAL A 53 15.86 -12.24 52.02
N SER A 54 17.14 -12.60 52.36
CA SER A 54 17.64 -12.80 53.72
C SER A 54 17.61 -11.55 54.62
N GLU A 55 17.70 -10.38 54.03
CA GLU A 55 17.64 -9.09 54.77
C GLU A 55 16.23 -8.50 54.84
N THR A 56 15.27 -9.13 54.16
CA THR A 56 13.89 -8.66 54.03
C THR A 56 12.92 -9.69 54.56
N ILE A 57 12.23 -10.41 53.70
CA ILE A 57 11.10 -11.32 54.01
C ILE A 57 11.57 -12.59 54.73
N LEU A 58 12.74 -13.11 54.43
CA LEU A 58 13.30 -14.32 55.02
C LEU A 58 14.35 -14.03 56.13
N SER A 59 14.37 -12.80 56.70
CA SER A 59 15.32 -12.39 57.73
C SER A 59 15.27 -13.20 59.05
N THR A 60 14.21 -13.99 59.22
CA THR A 60 14.05 -14.89 60.40
C THR A 60 14.62 -16.31 60.17
N LEU A 61 15.13 -16.59 58.97
CA LEU A 61 15.81 -17.87 58.65
C LEU A 61 17.30 -17.80 58.81
N SER A 62 17.95 -18.92 59.07
CA SER A 62 19.42 -19.07 59.06
C SER A 62 20.00 -18.97 57.64
N GLU A 63 21.25 -18.49 57.54
CA GLU A 63 21.93 -18.42 56.26
C GLU A 63 21.90 -19.73 55.46
N SER A 64 22.09 -20.88 56.16
CA SER A 64 22.05 -22.20 55.54
C SER A 64 20.66 -22.59 55.00
N GLU A 65 19.58 -22.12 55.60
CA GLU A 65 18.22 -22.34 55.10
C GLU A 65 17.90 -21.45 53.89
N VAL A 66 18.38 -20.21 53.89
CA VAL A 66 18.23 -19.30 52.76
C VAL A 66 19.01 -19.82 51.56
N ASP A 67 20.26 -20.27 51.76
CA ASP A 67 21.08 -20.85 50.69
C ASP A 67 20.45 -22.14 50.11
N ALA A 68 19.83 -22.97 50.92
CA ALA A 68 19.10 -24.15 50.42
C ALA A 68 17.87 -23.81 49.59
N ILE A 69 17.18 -22.72 49.93
CA ILE A 69 16.02 -22.20 49.17
C ILE A 69 16.49 -21.59 47.85
N VAL A 70 17.50 -20.74 47.88
CA VAL A 70 18.05 -20.03 46.71
C VAL A 70 18.73 -21.00 45.73
N SER A 71 19.45 -22.01 46.22
CA SER A 71 20.11 -23.03 45.37
C SER A 71 19.14 -24.03 44.72
N GLY A 72 17.83 -23.95 45.04
CA GLY A 72 16.82 -24.86 44.49
C GLY A 72 16.95 -26.30 44.98
N GLN A 73 17.65 -26.54 46.09
CA GLN A 73 17.77 -27.88 46.70
C GLN A 73 16.45 -28.31 47.40
N VAL A 74 15.51 -27.39 47.51
CA VAL A 74 14.18 -27.60 48.15
C VAL A 74 13.08 -27.50 47.12
N GLU A 75 12.62 -28.62 46.59
CA GLU A 75 11.45 -28.64 45.68
C GLU A 75 10.15 -28.64 46.49
N ASN A 76 9.24 -27.71 46.20
CA ASN A 76 7.87 -27.60 46.70
C ASN A 76 7.75 -27.73 48.23
N PHE A 77 8.30 -26.81 48.97
CA PHE A 77 8.36 -26.84 50.43
C PHE A 77 7.39 -25.84 51.06
N VAL A 78 6.68 -26.24 52.10
CA VAL A 78 5.77 -25.39 52.87
C VAL A 78 6.33 -25.24 54.29
N LYS A 79 6.50 -23.98 54.76
CA LYS A 79 7.05 -23.70 56.09
C LYS A 79 6.21 -22.63 56.80
N LYS A 80 5.81 -22.96 58.06
CA LYS A 80 5.25 -21.94 58.95
C LYS A 80 6.36 -21.08 59.53
N MET A 81 6.29 -19.77 59.33
CA MET A 81 7.33 -18.84 59.83
C MET A 81 6.77 -17.44 60.07
N ASN A 82 7.52 -16.65 60.83
CA ASN A 82 7.20 -15.25 61.07
C ASN A 82 7.88 -14.37 60.00
N VAL A 83 7.10 -13.53 59.32
CA VAL A 83 7.54 -12.62 58.29
C VAL A 83 7.49 -11.19 58.84
N PRO A 84 8.56 -10.36 58.65
CA PRO A 84 8.52 -8.95 59.09
C PRO A 84 7.57 -8.15 58.23
N THR A 85 6.88 -7.18 58.86
CA THR A 85 6.04 -6.18 58.18
C THR A 85 6.72 -4.83 58.21
N SER A 86 6.23 -3.90 57.40
CA SER A 86 6.79 -2.51 57.32
C SER A 86 6.74 -1.74 58.65
N ASN A 87 5.97 -2.24 59.65
CA ASN A 87 5.84 -1.63 60.96
C ASN A 87 6.71 -2.31 62.03
N ASP A 88 7.78 -3.03 61.64
CA ASP A 88 8.66 -3.82 62.50
C ASP A 88 7.94 -4.86 63.38
N SER A 89 6.73 -5.24 63.02
CA SER A 89 6.01 -6.38 63.64
C SER A 89 6.26 -7.65 62.87
N LEU A 90 6.15 -8.80 63.57
CA LEU A 90 6.25 -10.13 62.96
C LEU A 90 4.86 -10.70 62.76
N MET A 91 4.54 -11.11 61.54
CA MET A 91 3.28 -11.75 61.20
C MET A 91 3.56 -13.24 60.99
N SER A 92 2.81 -14.08 61.73
CA SER A 92 2.88 -15.54 61.52
C SER A 92 2.15 -15.93 60.24
N THR A 93 2.86 -16.62 59.34
CA THR A 93 2.37 -16.97 58.00
C THR A 93 2.81 -18.35 57.62
N MET A 94 2.13 -18.91 56.63
CA MET A 94 2.56 -20.13 55.96
C MET A 94 3.16 -19.74 54.61
N ILE A 95 4.39 -20.16 54.31
CA ILE A 95 5.06 -19.87 53.08
C ILE A 95 5.24 -21.11 52.22
N ILE A 96 4.87 -20.99 50.95
CA ILE A 96 5.07 -22.03 49.96
C ILE A 96 6.26 -21.60 49.09
N PHE A 97 7.28 -22.45 48.96
CA PHE A 97 8.44 -22.29 48.08
C PHE A 97 8.29 -23.25 46.90
N GLN A 98 8.45 -22.70 45.70
CA GLN A 98 8.41 -23.50 44.46
C GLN A 98 9.56 -23.14 43.54
N THR A 99 10.25 -24.14 43.01
CA THR A 99 11.32 -23.89 42.01
C THR A 99 10.66 -23.62 40.67
N VAL A 100 11.03 -22.49 40.02
CA VAL A 100 10.52 -22.06 38.71
C VAL A 100 11.68 -21.66 37.79
N THR A 101 11.41 -21.53 36.51
CA THR A 101 12.36 -20.94 35.55
C THR A 101 11.98 -19.50 35.28
N TYR A 102 12.88 -18.56 35.61
CA TYR A 102 12.73 -17.14 35.39
C TYR A 102 13.91 -16.61 34.61
N ASN A 103 13.66 -15.94 33.46
CA ASN A 103 14.73 -15.45 32.57
C ASN A 103 15.75 -16.52 32.14
N ASP A 104 15.27 -17.74 31.83
CA ASP A 104 16.10 -18.93 31.50
C ASP A 104 17.06 -19.38 32.61
N GLN A 105 16.90 -18.88 33.83
CA GLN A 105 17.62 -19.31 35.01
C GLN A 105 16.68 -19.93 36.05
N GLN A 106 17.21 -20.77 36.89
CA GLN A 106 16.46 -21.31 38.02
C GLN A 106 16.21 -20.22 39.05
N ALA A 107 14.94 -20.09 39.48
CA ALA A 107 14.51 -19.13 40.48
C ALA A 107 13.54 -19.78 41.46
N THR A 108 13.29 -19.15 42.60
CA THR A 108 12.31 -19.62 43.59
C THR A 108 11.12 -18.68 43.61
N LEU A 109 9.91 -19.25 43.42
CA LEU A 109 8.63 -18.59 43.67
C LEU A 109 8.24 -18.78 45.12
N LEU A 110 7.99 -17.66 45.80
CA LEU A 110 7.55 -17.66 47.20
C LEU A 110 6.15 -17.08 47.29
N SER A 111 5.20 -17.86 47.84
CA SER A 111 3.82 -17.41 48.09
C SER A 111 3.53 -17.43 49.59
N ILE A 112 2.92 -16.33 50.10
CA ILE A 112 2.61 -16.14 51.53
C ILE A 112 1.13 -16.37 51.71
N LEU A 113 0.77 -17.27 52.65
CA LEU A 113 -0.59 -17.58 53.06
C LEU A 113 -0.86 -17.14 54.50
N PRO A 114 -2.09 -16.71 54.88
CA PRO A 114 -2.46 -16.44 56.27
C PRO A 114 -2.28 -17.67 57.14
N GLU A 115 -1.97 -17.46 58.45
CA GLU A 115 -1.79 -18.60 59.40
C GLU A 115 -3.03 -19.47 59.55
N ASP A 116 -4.21 -18.84 59.43
CA ASP A 116 -5.54 -19.49 59.61
C ASP A 116 -6.01 -20.22 58.34
N PHE A 117 -5.15 -20.33 57.30
CA PHE A 117 -5.49 -21.01 56.07
C PHE A 117 -5.58 -22.52 56.34
N ASP A 118 -6.83 -22.98 56.62
CA ASP A 118 -7.10 -24.40 56.92
C ASP A 118 -7.03 -25.24 55.64
N ILE A 119 -5.92 -25.93 55.44
CA ILE A 119 -5.69 -26.85 54.32
C ILE A 119 -6.71 -28.00 54.28
N GLN A 120 -7.45 -28.23 55.35
CA GLN A 120 -8.37 -29.39 55.45
C GLN A 120 -9.86 -29.04 55.28
N GLY A 121 -10.31 -27.80 55.49
CA GLY A 121 -11.73 -27.41 55.42
C GLY A 121 -12.09 -26.53 54.24
N GLU A 122 -11.50 -25.35 54.13
CA GLU A 122 -11.80 -24.42 53.04
C GLU A 122 -11.11 -24.80 51.71
N GLY A 123 -9.96 -25.48 51.74
CA GLY A 123 -9.28 -25.94 50.53
C GLY A 123 -10.06 -26.94 49.68
N MET A 124 -11.10 -27.57 50.21
CA MET A 124 -11.92 -28.51 49.45
C MET A 124 -13.04 -27.79 48.67
N GLU A 125 -13.58 -26.66 49.18
CA GLU A 125 -14.51 -25.82 48.43
C GLU A 125 -13.76 -25.02 47.35
N ASP A 126 -12.60 -24.45 47.65
CA ASP A 126 -11.77 -23.73 46.67
C ASP A 126 -11.23 -24.67 45.58
N LEU A 127 -10.84 -25.90 45.91
CA LEU A 127 -10.48 -26.91 44.92
C LEU A 127 -11.69 -27.37 44.08
N GLN A 128 -12.88 -27.36 44.64
CA GLN A 128 -14.10 -27.65 43.88
C GLN A 128 -14.46 -26.48 42.97
N ASP A 129 -14.27 -25.22 43.41
CA ASP A 129 -14.52 -24.04 42.59
C ASP A 129 -13.46 -23.86 41.49
N ILE A 130 -12.20 -24.12 41.77
CA ILE A 130 -11.14 -24.21 40.76
C ILE A 130 -11.46 -25.32 39.75
N ARG A 131 -11.85 -26.49 40.24
CA ARG A 131 -12.24 -27.60 39.37
C ARG A 131 -13.47 -27.24 38.52
N ARG A 132 -14.49 -26.59 39.07
CA ARG A 132 -15.67 -26.09 38.34
C ARG A 132 -15.26 -25.02 37.32
N GLY A 133 -14.35 -24.12 37.67
CA GLY A 133 -13.79 -23.11 36.78
C GLY A 133 -13.08 -23.74 35.59
N ILE A 134 -12.21 -24.70 35.81
CA ILE A 134 -11.53 -25.47 34.77
C ILE A 134 -12.54 -26.27 33.93
N GLU A 135 -13.48 -26.99 34.56
CA GLU A 135 -14.49 -27.79 33.87
C GLU A 135 -15.47 -26.93 33.04
N SER A 136 -15.67 -25.67 33.40
CA SER A 136 -16.49 -24.73 32.62
C SER A 136 -15.76 -24.01 31.50
N SER A 137 -14.45 -23.83 31.61
CA SER A 137 -13.64 -23.04 30.70
C SER A 137 -12.78 -23.86 29.73
N PHE A 138 -12.47 -25.10 30.11
CA PHE A 138 -11.61 -26.00 29.32
C PHE A 138 -12.30 -27.36 29.12
N MET A 139 -12.10 -27.93 27.95
CA MET A 139 -12.44 -29.33 27.71
C MET A 139 -11.44 -30.22 28.43
N THR A 140 -11.92 -31.23 29.14
CA THR A 140 -11.05 -32.19 29.83
C THR A 140 -11.37 -33.60 29.40
N VAL A 141 -10.33 -34.37 29.11
CA VAL A 141 -10.42 -35.81 28.79
C VAL A 141 -9.34 -36.54 29.57
N THR A 142 -9.70 -37.58 30.25
CA THR A 142 -8.76 -38.49 30.95
C THR A 142 -8.63 -39.77 30.16
N ILE A 143 -7.39 -40.24 30.01
CA ILE A 143 -7.05 -41.45 29.27
C ILE A 143 -6.27 -42.38 30.21
N ASP A 144 -6.57 -43.65 30.13
CA ASP A 144 -5.87 -44.67 30.92
C ASP A 144 -4.49 -45.03 30.35
N ASN A 145 -3.77 -45.91 31.03
CA ASN A 145 -2.44 -46.35 30.63
C ASN A 145 -2.41 -47.17 29.34
N GLU A 146 -3.53 -47.62 28.83
CA GLU A 146 -3.67 -48.36 27.56
C GLU A 146 -4.13 -47.46 26.41
N GLY A 147 -4.40 -46.18 26.67
CA GLY A 147 -4.82 -45.20 25.67
C GLY A 147 -6.34 -45.12 25.48
N PHE A 148 -7.16 -45.67 26.38
CA PHE A 148 -8.61 -45.56 26.32
C PHE A 148 -9.13 -44.38 27.13
N ILE A 149 -10.17 -43.75 26.65
CA ILE A 149 -10.81 -42.62 27.31
C ILE A 149 -11.63 -43.12 28.51
N SER A 150 -11.20 -42.75 29.72
CA SER A 150 -11.82 -43.14 30.99
C SER A 150 -12.83 -42.10 31.47
N SER A 151 -12.62 -40.82 31.23
CA SER A 151 -13.55 -39.75 31.57
C SER A 151 -13.46 -38.55 30.65
N CYS A 152 -14.49 -37.71 30.60
CA CYS A 152 -14.50 -36.43 29.90
C CYS A 152 -15.58 -35.50 30.50
N ASN A 153 -15.37 -34.20 30.40
CA ASN A 153 -16.33 -33.21 30.90
C ASN A 153 -17.44 -32.89 29.87
N THR A 154 -18.43 -32.15 30.33
CA THR A 154 -19.59 -31.76 29.51
C THR A 154 -19.19 -30.83 28.37
N LEU A 155 -18.19 -29.96 28.56
CA LEU A 155 -17.73 -29.04 27.54
C LEU A 155 -17.11 -29.79 26.36
N PHE A 156 -16.28 -30.80 26.62
CA PHE A 156 -15.74 -31.69 25.58
C PHE A 156 -16.86 -32.36 24.77
N LEU A 157 -17.89 -32.91 25.46
CA LEU A 157 -19.00 -33.56 24.77
C LEU A 157 -19.79 -32.61 23.87
N LYS A 158 -19.99 -31.37 24.32
CA LYS A 158 -20.67 -30.31 23.51
C LYS A 158 -19.88 -29.93 22.28
N THR A 159 -18.60 -29.64 22.43
CA THR A 159 -17.74 -29.17 21.32
C THR A 159 -17.48 -30.29 20.31
N SER A 160 -17.17 -31.50 20.79
CA SER A 160 -16.84 -32.63 19.91
C SER A 160 -18.06 -33.37 19.34
N ASN A 161 -19.26 -33.04 19.80
CA ASN A 161 -20.53 -33.70 19.46
C ASN A 161 -20.55 -35.22 19.77
N TRP A 162 -19.67 -35.67 20.70
CA TRP A 162 -19.69 -37.04 21.20
C TRP A 162 -20.72 -37.23 22.34
N THR A 163 -21.21 -38.42 22.51
CA THR A 163 -22.00 -38.78 23.66
C THR A 163 -21.18 -39.70 24.60
N PRO A 164 -21.39 -39.65 25.94
CA PRO A 164 -20.59 -40.44 26.87
C PRO A 164 -20.57 -41.92 26.51
N LYS A 165 -21.72 -42.53 26.18
CA LYS A 165 -21.83 -43.93 25.77
C LYS A 165 -21.01 -44.32 24.54
N ARG A 166 -20.64 -43.35 23.70
CA ARG A 166 -19.93 -43.60 22.45
C ARG A 166 -18.46 -43.24 22.48
N VAL A 167 -18.04 -42.38 23.44
CA VAL A 167 -16.64 -41.92 23.54
C VAL A 167 -15.89 -42.66 24.64
N LEU A 168 -16.52 -42.96 25.79
CA LEU A 168 -15.87 -43.69 26.87
C LEU A 168 -15.49 -45.11 26.40
N GLY A 169 -14.29 -45.54 26.77
CA GLY A 169 -13.73 -46.81 26.35
C GLY A 169 -13.25 -46.83 24.88
N LYS A 170 -13.22 -45.71 24.19
CA LYS A 170 -12.61 -45.59 22.87
C LYS A 170 -11.16 -45.12 23.02
N THR A 171 -10.35 -45.45 22.02
CA THR A 171 -8.94 -45.06 21.98
C THR A 171 -8.77 -43.58 21.65
N LEU A 172 -7.69 -42.98 22.16
CA LEU A 172 -7.24 -41.61 21.86
C LEU A 172 -7.29 -41.27 20.38
N TRP A 173 -6.83 -42.18 19.51
CA TRP A 173 -6.76 -41.98 18.05
C TRP A 173 -8.12 -41.64 17.42
N ARG A 174 -9.22 -42.00 18.06
CA ARG A 174 -10.56 -41.70 17.56
C ARG A 174 -10.95 -40.24 17.66
N LEU A 175 -10.18 -39.44 18.40
CA LEU A 175 -10.38 -38.00 18.57
C LEU A 175 -9.66 -37.16 17.50
N PHE A 176 -8.85 -37.78 16.65
CA PHE A 176 -8.07 -37.11 15.62
C PHE A 176 -8.61 -37.43 14.22
N PRO A 177 -8.37 -36.54 13.24
CA PRO A 177 -8.76 -36.77 11.84
C PRO A 177 -8.14 -38.04 11.28
N ASP A 178 -8.90 -38.77 10.45
CA ASP A 178 -8.45 -40.04 9.85
C ASP A 178 -7.66 -39.81 8.55
N HIS A 179 -6.59 -39.02 8.63
CA HIS A 179 -5.61 -38.82 7.58
C HIS A 179 -4.19 -38.94 8.15
N GLU A 180 -3.17 -38.99 7.29
CA GLU A 180 -1.80 -39.29 7.69
C GLU A 180 -1.26 -38.35 8.77
N GLU A 181 -1.52 -37.04 8.62
CA GLU A 181 -1.06 -36.00 9.56
C GLU A 181 -1.76 -36.10 10.92
N GLY A 182 -3.07 -36.35 10.94
CA GLY A 182 -3.83 -36.57 12.17
C GLY A 182 -3.34 -37.78 12.95
N ARG A 183 -3.03 -38.89 12.25
CA ARG A 183 -2.47 -40.10 12.88
C ARG A 183 -1.07 -39.86 13.41
N LYS A 184 -0.19 -39.15 12.70
CA LYS A 184 1.15 -38.77 13.17
C LYS A 184 1.07 -37.90 14.42
N THR A 185 0.16 -36.91 14.43
CA THR A 185 -0.06 -36.04 15.60
C THR A 185 -0.50 -36.84 16.84
N ALA A 186 -1.47 -37.70 16.66
CA ALA A 186 -1.95 -38.57 17.76
C ALA A 186 -0.82 -39.48 18.31
N GLN A 187 0.00 -40.05 17.43
CA GLN A 187 1.15 -40.89 17.81
C GLN A 187 2.22 -40.07 18.57
N THR A 188 2.55 -38.87 18.07
CA THR A 188 3.52 -37.98 18.72
C THR A 188 3.06 -37.60 20.13
N ILE A 189 1.76 -37.32 20.32
CA ILE A 189 1.19 -37.02 21.63
C ILE A 189 1.35 -38.22 22.53
N TRP A 190 0.95 -39.40 22.06
CA TRP A 190 1.04 -40.64 22.82
C TRP A 190 2.47 -40.98 23.26
N ASP A 191 3.43 -40.90 22.34
CA ASP A 191 4.84 -41.20 22.64
C ASP A 191 5.41 -40.20 23.65
N THR A 192 5.02 -38.95 23.60
CA THR A 192 5.45 -37.91 24.54
C THR A 192 4.91 -38.17 25.95
N ILE A 193 3.59 -38.39 26.09
CA ILE A 193 2.99 -38.58 27.42
C ILE A 193 3.33 -39.92 28.05
N SER A 194 3.47 -40.97 27.24
CA SER A 194 3.87 -42.30 27.73
C SER A 194 5.31 -42.36 28.21
N SER A 195 6.19 -41.45 27.67
CA SER A 195 7.55 -41.27 28.19
C SER A 195 7.63 -40.52 29.52
N GLY A 196 6.46 -40.03 30.04
CA GLY A 196 6.39 -39.24 31.27
C GLY A 196 6.55 -37.73 31.05
N SER A 197 6.60 -37.26 29.78
CA SER A 197 6.75 -35.83 29.42
C SER A 197 5.38 -35.19 29.18
N ILE A 198 5.29 -33.88 29.43
CA ILE A 198 4.08 -33.09 29.10
C ILE A 198 4.09 -32.74 27.62
N PHE A 199 2.97 -32.96 26.94
CA PHE A 199 2.76 -32.42 25.58
C PHE A 199 1.99 -31.12 25.65
N GLN A 200 2.43 -30.11 24.88
CA GLN A 200 1.71 -28.87 24.71
C GLN A 200 1.78 -28.39 23.25
N GLY A 201 0.63 -28.06 22.67
CA GLY A 201 0.58 -27.54 21.30
C GLY A 201 -0.82 -27.41 20.75
N ASP A 202 -0.90 -26.72 19.59
CA ASP A 202 -2.14 -26.60 18.83
C ASP A 202 -2.32 -27.86 17.97
N VAL A 203 -3.46 -28.52 18.12
CA VAL A 203 -3.76 -29.75 17.40
C VAL A 203 -5.16 -29.73 16.79
N GLU A 204 -5.28 -30.35 15.63
CA GLU A 204 -6.55 -30.57 14.97
C GLU A 204 -7.19 -31.84 15.52
N LYS A 205 -8.46 -31.73 15.90
CA LYS A 205 -9.29 -32.84 16.38
C LYS A 205 -10.52 -33.01 15.49
N SER A 206 -11.15 -34.18 15.61
CA SER A 206 -12.34 -34.53 14.83
C SER A 206 -13.56 -34.69 15.71
N THR A 207 -14.67 -34.09 15.29
CA THR A 207 -15.98 -34.36 15.89
C THR A 207 -16.47 -35.78 15.56
N LYS A 208 -17.57 -36.21 16.20
CA LYS A 208 -18.20 -37.49 15.87
C LYS A 208 -18.60 -37.60 14.40
N GLU A 209 -19.00 -36.52 13.77
CA GLU A 209 -19.38 -36.43 12.34
C GLU A 209 -18.19 -36.32 11.38
N GLY A 210 -16.96 -36.25 11.89
CA GLY A 210 -15.75 -36.10 11.09
C GLY A 210 -15.42 -34.65 10.72
N LEU A 211 -16.07 -33.65 11.34
CA LEU A 211 -15.74 -32.25 11.18
C LEU A 211 -14.53 -31.92 12.05
N SER A 212 -13.61 -31.14 11.51
CA SER A 212 -12.40 -30.71 12.18
C SER A 212 -12.65 -29.51 13.10
N TYR A 213 -12.02 -29.51 14.28
CA TYR A 213 -11.93 -28.39 15.20
C TYR A 213 -10.52 -28.31 15.79
N TRP A 214 -10.07 -27.11 16.15
CA TRP A 214 -8.72 -26.88 16.68
C TRP A 214 -8.73 -26.66 18.17
N VAL A 215 -7.80 -27.28 18.87
CA VAL A 215 -7.60 -27.08 20.29
C VAL A 215 -6.15 -26.78 20.64
N HIS A 216 -5.95 -25.90 21.61
CA HIS A 216 -4.68 -25.82 22.33
C HIS A 216 -4.69 -26.87 23.40
N LEU A 217 -3.92 -27.93 23.20
CA LEU A 217 -3.86 -29.12 24.05
C LEU A 217 -2.69 -29.06 25.00
N THR A 218 -2.95 -29.29 26.28
CA THR A 218 -1.94 -29.66 27.28
C THR A 218 -2.27 -31.06 27.80
N ALA A 219 -1.43 -32.04 27.53
CA ALA A 219 -1.59 -33.41 27.98
C ALA A 219 -0.54 -33.76 29.05
N ILE A 220 -1.01 -34.11 30.23
CA ILE A 220 -0.21 -34.24 31.44
C ILE A 220 -0.27 -35.70 31.93
N PRO A 221 0.88 -36.41 32.09
CA PRO A 221 0.94 -37.68 32.75
C PRO A 221 0.65 -37.49 34.25
N THR A 222 -0.26 -38.28 34.80
CA THR A 222 -0.67 -38.29 36.22
C THR A 222 -0.75 -39.73 36.76
N TYR A 223 -0.72 -39.87 38.06
CA TYR A 223 -0.86 -41.16 38.70
C TYR A 223 -2.19 -41.24 39.46
N ASN A 224 -2.97 -42.27 39.19
CA ASN A 224 -4.22 -42.52 39.91
C ASN A 224 -3.95 -43.47 41.07
N SER A 225 -4.05 -42.96 42.31
CA SER A 225 -3.80 -43.72 43.52
C SER A 225 -4.90 -44.76 43.83
N GLU A 226 -6.12 -44.58 43.31
CA GLU A 226 -7.22 -45.53 43.51
C GLU A 226 -7.07 -46.79 42.66
N THR A 227 -6.63 -46.60 41.40
CA THR A 227 -6.41 -47.70 40.45
C THR A 227 -4.97 -48.21 40.43
N ASN A 228 -4.06 -47.53 41.14
CA ASN A 228 -2.63 -47.82 41.22
C ASN A 228 -1.99 -47.88 39.80
N SER A 229 -2.39 -46.96 38.90
CA SER A 229 -1.97 -46.95 37.52
C SER A 229 -1.73 -45.51 37.01
N ASN A 230 -0.87 -45.39 35.98
CA ASN A 230 -0.71 -44.14 35.28
C ASN A 230 -1.98 -43.78 34.49
N GLN A 231 -2.31 -42.52 34.44
CA GLN A 231 -3.36 -41.93 33.59
C GLN A 231 -2.87 -40.62 32.98
N TYR A 232 -3.52 -40.16 31.95
CA TYR A 232 -3.14 -38.95 31.24
C TYR A 232 -4.32 -37.98 31.20
N VAL A 233 -4.13 -36.75 31.66
CA VAL A 233 -5.16 -35.73 31.70
C VAL A 233 -4.90 -34.74 30.53
N PHE A 234 -5.88 -34.62 29.67
CA PHE A 234 -5.91 -33.67 28.56
C PHE A 234 -6.72 -32.48 28.96
N ILE A 235 -6.12 -31.29 28.91
CA ILE A 235 -6.76 -29.99 29.12
C ILE A 235 -6.71 -29.27 27.78
N GLU A 236 -7.88 -28.94 27.27
CA GLU A 236 -8.03 -28.44 25.90
C GLU A 236 -8.82 -27.13 25.89
N LYS A 237 -8.28 -26.11 25.20
CA LYS A 237 -8.99 -24.87 24.91
C LYS A 237 -9.37 -24.87 23.43
N ASP A 238 -10.65 -24.66 23.13
CA ASP A 238 -11.10 -24.50 21.74
C ASP A 238 -10.55 -23.21 21.16
N ILE A 239 -9.77 -23.33 20.11
CA ILE A 239 -9.16 -22.24 19.36
C ILE A 239 -9.61 -22.23 17.89
N THR A 240 -10.69 -22.95 17.58
CA THR A 240 -11.21 -23.09 16.20
C THR A 240 -11.53 -21.74 15.58
N LYS A 241 -12.16 -20.85 16.35
CA LYS A 241 -12.49 -19.50 15.90
C LYS A 241 -11.23 -18.69 15.62
N ASP A 242 -10.25 -18.75 16.49
CA ASP A 242 -9.00 -18.00 16.35
C ASP A 242 -8.19 -18.50 15.14
N LYS A 243 -8.09 -19.83 14.97
CA LYS A 243 -7.47 -20.45 13.78
C LYS A 243 -8.21 -20.11 12.49
N THR A 244 -9.54 -20.13 12.51
CA THR A 244 -10.34 -19.77 11.34
C THR A 244 -10.13 -18.31 10.96
N ILE A 245 -10.11 -17.40 11.94
CA ILE A 245 -9.82 -15.98 11.71
C ILE A 245 -8.39 -15.81 11.19
N GLN A 246 -7.41 -16.48 11.78
CA GLN A 246 -6.03 -16.42 11.32
C GLN A 246 -5.91 -16.88 9.87
N LEU A 247 -6.49 -18.01 9.49
CA LEU A 247 -6.49 -18.53 8.13
C LEU A 247 -7.23 -17.60 7.14
N GLN A 248 -8.32 -16.97 7.59
CA GLN A 248 -9.03 -15.97 6.80
C GLN A 248 -8.18 -14.71 6.61
N LEU A 249 -7.51 -14.23 7.65
CA LEU A 249 -6.60 -13.08 7.56
C LEU A 249 -5.42 -13.38 6.63
N GLU A 250 -4.81 -14.56 6.73
CA GLU A 250 -3.76 -14.99 5.81
C GLU A 250 -4.26 -15.06 4.36
N LYS A 251 -5.48 -15.57 4.16
CA LYS A 251 -6.10 -15.62 2.84
C LYS A 251 -6.32 -14.21 2.28
N ILE A 252 -6.89 -13.29 3.07
CA ILE A 252 -7.12 -11.90 2.66
C ILE A 252 -5.78 -11.16 2.42
N ALA A 253 -4.77 -11.44 3.27
CA ALA A 253 -3.45 -10.81 3.14
C ALA A 253 -2.71 -11.20 1.85
N PHE A 254 -2.99 -12.39 1.27
CA PHE A 254 -2.19 -12.93 0.18
C PHE A 254 -2.98 -13.35 -1.07
N ILE A 255 -4.31 -13.38 -1.01
CA ILE A 255 -5.17 -13.85 -2.11
C ILE A 255 -6.22 -12.80 -2.43
N ASP A 256 -6.45 -12.55 -3.71
CA ASP A 256 -7.61 -11.81 -4.19
C ASP A 256 -8.88 -12.64 -4.01
N THR A 257 -9.82 -12.13 -3.23
CA THR A 257 -11.01 -12.89 -2.81
C THR A 257 -12.02 -13.15 -3.93
N GLU A 258 -12.01 -12.32 -4.98
CA GLU A 258 -12.93 -12.45 -6.11
C GLU A 258 -12.44 -13.51 -7.11
N THR A 259 -11.15 -13.49 -7.47
CA THR A 259 -10.59 -14.37 -8.51
C THR A 259 -9.89 -15.61 -7.97
N GLY A 260 -9.53 -15.59 -6.67
CA GLY A 260 -8.72 -16.64 -6.06
C GLY A 260 -7.27 -16.67 -6.58
N LEU A 261 -6.81 -15.62 -7.26
CA LEU A 261 -5.42 -15.43 -7.65
C LEU A 261 -4.62 -14.87 -6.46
N MET A 262 -3.31 -14.84 -6.59
CA MET A 262 -2.48 -14.09 -5.66
C MET A 262 -2.81 -12.59 -5.74
N ASN A 263 -2.69 -11.87 -4.61
CA ASN A 263 -2.67 -10.42 -4.64
C ASN A 263 -1.24 -9.90 -4.83
N VAL A 264 -1.08 -8.58 -4.95
CA VAL A 264 0.21 -7.92 -5.17
C VAL A 264 1.25 -8.25 -4.09
N HIS A 265 0.85 -8.37 -2.82
CA HIS A 265 1.77 -8.63 -1.71
C HIS A 265 2.38 -10.04 -1.78
N ARG A 266 1.57 -11.04 -2.11
CA ARG A 266 2.07 -12.40 -2.31
C ARG A 266 2.94 -12.49 -3.56
N LEU A 267 2.52 -11.82 -4.64
CA LEU A 267 3.29 -11.78 -5.89
C LEU A 267 4.70 -11.20 -5.64
N GLU A 268 4.79 -10.07 -4.95
CA GLU A 268 6.07 -9.44 -4.63
C GLU A 268 6.98 -10.36 -3.82
N ARG A 269 6.44 -11.00 -2.78
CA ARG A 269 7.18 -11.96 -1.97
C ARG A 269 7.71 -13.14 -2.80
N ASP A 270 6.85 -13.73 -3.62
CA ASP A 270 7.17 -14.92 -4.39
C ASP A 270 8.18 -14.60 -5.50
N ILE A 271 8.07 -13.41 -6.14
CA ILE A 271 9.07 -12.92 -7.11
C ILE A 271 10.42 -12.65 -6.43
N ASN A 272 10.44 -12.01 -5.27
CA ASN A 272 11.68 -11.76 -4.55
C ASN A 272 12.39 -13.07 -4.17
N ASN A 273 11.64 -14.13 -3.85
CA ASN A 273 12.20 -15.47 -3.65
C ASN A 273 12.78 -16.05 -4.95
N MET A 274 12.05 -15.94 -6.08
CA MET A 274 12.56 -16.40 -7.38
C MET A 274 13.83 -15.63 -7.82
N ILE A 275 13.89 -14.34 -7.53
CA ILE A 275 15.07 -13.49 -7.77
C ILE A 275 16.26 -13.96 -6.90
N ALA A 276 16.02 -14.23 -5.62
CA ALA A 276 17.05 -14.75 -4.72
C ALA A 276 17.60 -16.13 -5.17
N GLU A 277 16.73 -16.97 -5.77
CA GLU A 277 17.09 -18.25 -6.36
C GLU A 277 17.67 -18.13 -7.78
N GLN A 278 17.79 -16.91 -8.33
CA GLN A 278 18.26 -16.62 -9.70
C GLN A 278 17.49 -17.36 -10.79
N LYS A 279 16.21 -17.59 -10.61
CA LYS A 279 15.32 -18.22 -11.59
C LYS A 279 14.95 -17.24 -12.70
N HIS A 280 15.21 -17.59 -13.96
CA HIS A 280 14.79 -16.83 -15.11
C HIS A 280 13.28 -16.96 -15.35
N PHE A 281 12.61 -15.85 -15.63
CA PHE A 281 11.18 -15.83 -15.96
C PHE A 281 10.80 -14.61 -16.80
N SER A 282 9.67 -14.73 -17.49
CA SER A 282 8.96 -13.61 -18.10
C SER A 282 7.90 -13.09 -17.14
N PHE A 283 7.94 -11.79 -16.88
CA PHE A 283 6.94 -11.04 -16.13
C PHE A 283 5.99 -10.39 -17.13
N VAL A 284 4.77 -10.88 -17.20
CA VAL A 284 3.74 -10.45 -18.17
C VAL A 284 2.69 -9.65 -17.41
N TYR A 285 2.66 -8.35 -17.61
CA TYR A 285 1.61 -7.49 -17.07
C TYR A 285 0.51 -7.32 -18.11
N ILE A 286 -0.73 -7.60 -17.75
CA ILE A 286 -1.89 -7.58 -18.63
C ILE A 286 -2.94 -6.65 -18.04
N SER A 287 -3.46 -5.74 -18.84
CA SER A 287 -4.54 -4.84 -18.47
C SER A 287 -5.70 -4.96 -19.45
N ILE A 288 -6.92 -5.02 -18.93
CA ILE A 288 -8.15 -5.00 -19.72
C ILE A 288 -8.38 -3.57 -20.19
N ASP A 289 -8.50 -3.37 -21.50
CA ASP A 289 -8.72 -2.06 -22.08
C ASP A 289 -10.17 -1.60 -21.89
N LYS A 290 -10.39 -0.31 -21.65
CA LYS A 290 -11.71 0.33 -21.48
C LYS A 290 -12.61 -0.38 -20.45
N PHE A 291 -12.01 -0.94 -19.41
CA PHE A 291 -12.72 -1.74 -18.39
C PHE A 291 -13.93 -1.06 -17.79
N TYR A 292 -13.82 0.22 -17.42
CA TYR A 292 -14.92 0.96 -16.82
C TYR A 292 -16.09 1.16 -17.80
N THR A 293 -15.80 1.42 -19.08
CA THR A 293 -16.84 1.47 -20.13
C THR A 293 -17.53 0.13 -20.30
N LEU A 294 -16.79 -0.98 -20.23
CA LEU A 294 -17.36 -2.33 -20.29
C LEU A 294 -18.22 -2.63 -19.06
N LYS A 295 -17.79 -2.18 -17.88
CA LYS A 295 -18.54 -2.32 -16.62
C LYS A 295 -19.85 -1.53 -16.64
N ASP A 296 -19.85 -0.32 -17.19
CA ASP A 296 -21.03 0.55 -17.29
C ASP A 296 -22.06 0.02 -18.30
N ILE A 297 -21.62 -0.62 -19.39
CA ILE A 297 -22.50 -1.22 -20.39
C ILE A 297 -23.21 -2.46 -19.84
N GLN A 298 -22.60 -3.16 -18.88
CA GLN A 298 -23.14 -4.38 -18.27
C GLN A 298 -24.18 -4.13 -17.17
N ASN A 299 -24.52 -2.85 -16.88
CA ASN A 299 -25.47 -2.38 -15.85
C ASN A 299 -26.12 -3.46 -14.98
N ASP A 300 -25.76 -3.46 -13.69
CA ASP A 300 -26.56 -3.93 -12.54
C ASP A 300 -27.05 -5.39 -12.51
N THR A 301 -26.54 -6.31 -13.32
CA THR A 301 -26.80 -7.72 -13.06
C THR A 301 -25.64 -8.34 -12.24
N PRO A 302 -25.93 -8.91 -11.07
CA PRO A 302 -24.90 -9.50 -10.18
C PRO A 302 -24.12 -10.68 -10.78
N ASP A 303 -24.49 -11.14 -11.98
CA ASP A 303 -24.04 -12.39 -12.58
C ASP A 303 -23.04 -12.24 -13.74
N SER A 304 -22.69 -11.04 -14.19
CA SER A 304 -21.68 -10.90 -15.26
C SER A 304 -20.27 -10.81 -14.69
N ASN A 305 -19.71 -11.95 -14.38
CA ASN A 305 -18.37 -12.09 -13.83
C ASN A 305 -17.28 -11.98 -14.91
N LEU A 306 -17.22 -10.86 -15.67
CA LEU A 306 -16.20 -10.61 -16.68
C LEU A 306 -14.79 -10.95 -16.16
N ILE A 307 -14.48 -10.53 -14.95
CA ILE A 307 -13.19 -10.76 -14.28
C ILE A 307 -12.97 -12.24 -13.96
N ILE A 308 -14.00 -12.92 -13.48
CA ILE A 308 -13.91 -14.37 -13.17
C ILE A 308 -13.74 -15.18 -14.47
N ASP A 309 -14.47 -14.83 -15.52
CA ASP A 309 -14.38 -15.52 -16.80
C ASP A 309 -13.06 -15.23 -17.52
N PHE A 310 -12.55 -14.02 -17.44
CA PHE A 310 -11.19 -13.70 -17.87
C PHE A 310 -10.15 -14.52 -17.09
N THR A 311 -10.29 -14.56 -15.75
CA THR A 311 -9.39 -15.35 -14.90
C THR A 311 -9.39 -16.83 -15.23
N LYS A 312 -10.56 -17.42 -15.55
CA LYS A 312 -10.63 -18.81 -16.01
C LYS A 312 -9.84 -19.03 -17.29
N ARG A 313 -9.99 -18.13 -18.29
CA ARG A 313 -9.24 -18.21 -19.55
C ARG A 313 -7.75 -18.04 -19.36
N LEU A 314 -7.37 -17.11 -18.47
CA LEU A 314 -5.97 -16.89 -18.09
C LEU A 314 -5.36 -18.18 -17.50
N LYS A 315 -6.05 -18.80 -16.53
CA LYS A 315 -5.62 -20.07 -15.92
C LYS A 315 -5.56 -21.23 -16.91
N MET A 316 -6.52 -21.29 -17.85
CA MET A 316 -6.55 -22.35 -18.87
C MET A 316 -5.42 -22.20 -19.90
N TYR A 317 -5.05 -20.97 -20.25
CA TYR A 317 -3.99 -20.72 -21.23
C TYR A 317 -2.58 -20.85 -20.62
N PHE A 318 -2.36 -20.22 -19.47
CA PHE A 318 -1.08 -20.20 -18.78
C PHE A 318 -0.99 -21.28 -17.67
N GLN A 319 -1.26 -22.53 -18.03
CA GLN A 319 -1.12 -23.65 -17.09
C GLN A 319 0.30 -23.66 -16.49
N ASP A 320 0.41 -24.04 -15.23
CA ASP A 320 1.67 -24.12 -14.48
C ASP A 320 2.42 -22.77 -14.31
N SER A 321 1.75 -21.65 -14.57
CA SER A 321 2.31 -20.31 -14.35
C SER A 321 1.77 -19.68 -13.06
N THR A 322 2.57 -18.84 -12.43
CA THR A 322 2.14 -18.05 -11.28
C THR A 322 1.33 -16.86 -11.75
N MET A 323 0.18 -16.61 -11.14
CA MET A 323 -0.73 -15.53 -11.56
C MET A 323 -1.18 -14.71 -10.36
N ALA A 324 -1.27 -13.40 -10.56
CA ALA A 324 -1.77 -12.46 -9.58
C ALA A 324 -2.73 -11.46 -10.20
N ARG A 325 -3.65 -10.94 -9.40
CA ARG A 325 -4.44 -9.77 -9.70
C ARG A 325 -3.88 -8.57 -8.95
N ILE A 326 -3.60 -7.51 -9.66
CA ILE A 326 -2.97 -6.31 -9.09
C ILE A 326 -4.02 -5.30 -8.63
N ASN A 327 -5.04 -5.09 -9.49
CA ASN A 327 -6.19 -4.24 -9.18
C ASN A 327 -7.45 -4.77 -9.92
N GLU A 328 -8.50 -3.94 -10.05
CA GLU A 328 -9.78 -4.36 -10.63
C GLU A 328 -9.66 -5.00 -12.02
N HIS A 329 -8.74 -4.53 -12.86
CA HIS A 329 -8.64 -4.91 -14.28
C HIS A 329 -7.23 -5.26 -14.74
N GLU A 330 -6.28 -5.40 -13.80
CA GLU A 330 -4.88 -5.66 -14.10
C GLU A 330 -4.39 -6.94 -13.46
N PHE A 331 -3.65 -7.71 -14.25
CA PHE A 331 -3.17 -9.05 -13.92
C PHE A 331 -1.68 -9.16 -14.22
N VAL A 332 -1.01 -10.02 -13.49
CA VAL A 332 0.38 -10.41 -13.75
C VAL A 332 0.47 -11.92 -13.91
N VAL A 333 1.20 -12.36 -14.90
CA VAL A 333 1.57 -13.77 -15.11
C VAL A 333 3.09 -13.89 -15.08
N ILE A 334 3.58 -14.78 -14.24
CA ILE A 334 5.00 -15.15 -14.18
C ILE A 334 5.16 -16.51 -14.82
N THR A 335 5.91 -16.56 -15.91
CA THR A 335 6.00 -17.79 -16.72
C THR A 335 7.38 -17.96 -17.36
N PRO A 336 7.88 -19.18 -17.53
CA PRO A 336 9.06 -19.47 -18.34
C PRO A 336 8.75 -19.61 -19.83
N LEU A 337 7.49 -19.44 -20.23
CA LEU A 337 7.05 -19.66 -21.61
C LEU A 337 7.64 -18.64 -22.59
N PRO A 338 7.87 -19.00 -23.84
CA PRO A 338 8.46 -18.11 -24.83
C PRO A 338 7.49 -17.00 -25.26
N GLU A 339 8.04 -15.88 -25.71
CA GLU A 339 7.28 -14.67 -26.07
C GLU A 339 6.15 -14.93 -27.09
N TRP A 340 6.41 -15.71 -28.13
CA TRP A 340 5.40 -16.02 -29.15
C TRP A 340 4.17 -16.73 -28.55
N PHE A 341 4.38 -17.57 -27.53
CA PHE A 341 3.28 -18.23 -26.82
C PHE A 341 2.50 -17.21 -25.98
N ILE A 342 3.19 -16.34 -25.24
CA ILE A 342 2.56 -15.30 -24.43
C ILE A 342 1.71 -14.38 -25.31
N GLN A 343 2.24 -13.95 -26.47
CA GLN A 343 1.51 -13.12 -27.44
C GLN A 343 0.31 -13.85 -28.06
N GLY A 344 0.37 -15.17 -28.16
CA GLY A 344 -0.74 -16.02 -28.65
C GLY A 344 -1.99 -15.96 -27.77
N PHE A 345 -1.90 -15.48 -26.54
CA PHE A 345 -3.04 -15.33 -25.64
C PHE A 345 -4.15 -14.43 -26.21
N LEU A 346 -3.80 -13.39 -26.97
CA LEU A 346 -4.79 -12.58 -27.71
C LEU A 346 -5.62 -13.40 -28.69
N SER A 347 -4.95 -14.23 -29.50
CA SER A 347 -5.65 -15.11 -30.47
C SER A 347 -6.52 -16.13 -29.73
N TYR A 348 -6.06 -16.64 -28.59
CA TYR A 348 -6.84 -17.53 -27.74
C TYR A 348 -8.13 -16.88 -27.22
N LEU A 349 -8.05 -15.59 -26.75
CA LEU A 349 -9.23 -14.85 -26.30
C LEU A 349 -10.23 -14.60 -27.42
N ILE A 350 -9.78 -14.32 -28.65
CA ILE A 350 -10.65 -14.17 -29.82
C ILE A 350 -11.40 -15.48 -30.12
N GLN A 351 -10.71 -16.63 -30.02
CA GLN A 351 -11.30 -17.96 -30.26
C GLN A 351 -12.20 -18.42 -29.09
N ASN A 352 -12.00 -17.89 -27.89
CA ASN A 352 -12.75 -18.22 -26.70
C ASN A 352 -13.37 -16.97 -26.09
N PRO A 353 -14.34 -16.34 -26.74
CA PRO A 353 -14.92 -15.07 -26.32
C PRO A 353 -15.59 -15.18 -24.93
N ILE A 354 -15.67 -14.05 -24.24
CA ILE A 354 -16.43 -13.91 -23.00
C ILE A 354 -17.85 -13.49 -23.39
N TYR A 355 -18.84 -14.07 -22.76
CA TYR A 355 -20.24 -13.79 -23.02
C TYR A 355 -20.88 -13.08 -21.82
N ASP A 356 -21.79 -12.16 -22.08
CA ASP A 356 -22.63 -11.56 -21.06
C ASP A 356 -23.79 -12.50 -20.63
N SER A 357 -24.59 -12.04 -19.67
CA SER A 357 -25.78 -12.78 -19.19
C SER A 357 -26.84 -13.04 -20.27
N SER A 358 -26.80 -12.29 -21.38
CA SER A 358 -27.68 -12.44 -22.54
C SER A 358 -27.09 -13.34 -23.62
N ASN A 359 -25.95 -14.00 -23.34
CA ASN A 359 -25.18 -14.83 -24.26
C ASN A 359 -24.70 -14.09 -25.53
N VAL A 360 -24.43 -12.78 -25.39
CA VAL A 360 -23.80 -11.94 -26.41
C VAL A 360 -22.31 -11.84 -26.11
N ALA A 361 -21.49 -12.01 -27.17
CA ALA A 361 -20.03 -11.88 -26.99
C ALA A 361 -19.66 -10.43 -26.64
N VAL A 362 -18.97 -10.26 -25.50
CA VAL A 362 -18.48 -8.95 -25.05
C VAL A 362 -17.26 -8.56 -25.89
N PRO A 363 -17.24 -7.36 -26.51
CA PRO A 363 -16.06 -6.86 -27.20
C PRO A 363 -14.94 -6.63 -26.18
N PHE A 364 -13.94 -7.49 -26.17
CA PHE A 364 -12.90 -7.54 -25.16
C PHE A 364 -11.51 -7.33 -25.78
N SER A 365 -10.77 -6.36 -25.27
CA SER A 365 -9.39 -6.14 -25.68
C SER A 365 -8.48 -6.02 -24.46
N ILE A 366 -7.24 -6.41 -24.62
CA ILE A 366 -6.21 -6.32 -23.58
C ILE A 366 -4.95 -5.70 -24.13
N SER A 367 -4.26 -4.94 -23.29
CA SER A 367 -2.91 -4.46 -23.53
C SER A 367 -1.96 -5.12 -22.54
N GLY A 368 -0.81 -5.59 -23.01
CA GLY A 368 0.16 -6.29 -22.17
C GLY A 368 1.60 -5.89 -22.43
N GLY A 369 2.41 -5.91 -21.38
CA GLY A 369 3.85 -5.69 -21.41
C GLY A 369 4.60 -6.91 -20.88
N ILE A 370 5.63 -7.35 -21.59
CA ILE A 370 6.51 -8.46 -21.20
C ILE A 370 7.86 -7.87 -20.81
N THR A 371 8.34 -8.17 -19.61
CA THR A 371 9.70 -7.91 -19.15
C THR A 371 10.33 -9.21 -18.67
N ARG A 372 11.65 -9.36 -18.81
CA ARG A 372 12.35 -10.59 -18.46
C ARG A 372 13.31 -10.37 -17.30
N TYR A 373 13.31 -11.30 -16.39
CA TYR A 373 14.32 -11.37 -15.34
C TYR A 373 15.37 -12.43 -15.69
N PRO A 374 16.66 -12.10 -15.61
CA PRO A 374 17.29 -10.82 -15.26
C PRO A 374 17.57 -9.89 -16.45
N GLU A 375 17.24 -10.28 -17.70
CA GLU A 375 17.71 -9.67 -18.95
C GLU A 375 17.28 -8.19 -19.07
N ASP A 376 16.05 -7.88 -18.72
CA ASP A 376 15.49 -6.53 -18.86
C ASP A 376 15.57 -5.75 -17.55
N GLN A 377 15.24 -6.39 -16.43
CA GLN A 377 15.17 -5.77 -15.10
C GLN A 377 15.57 -6.76 -14.00
N SER A 378 16.05 -6.24 -12.85
CA SER A 378 16.63 -7.05 -11.77
C SER A 378 15.82 -7.07 -10.46
N THR A 379 14.82 -6.22 -10.32
CA THR A 379 13.98 -6.14 -9.11
C THR A 379 12.49 -6.13 -9.44
N PHE A 380 11.65 -6.56 -8.50
CA PHE A 380 10.20 -6.55 -8.65
C PHE A 380 9.66 -5.16 -9.05
N THR A 381 10.11 -4.11 -8.36
CA THR A 381 9.66 -2.74 -8.63
C THR A 381 10.03 -2.28 -10.05
N GLN A 382 11.22 -2.66 -10.53
CA GLN A 382 11.66 -2.32 -11.89
C GLN A 382 10.87 -3.10 -12.94
N LEU A 383 10.62 -4.41 -12.72
CA LEU A 383 9.79 -5.24 -13.59
C LEU A 383 8.38 -4.65 -13.72
N MET A 384 7.77 -4.27 -12.62
CA MET A 384 6.45 -3.62 -12.58
C MET A 384 6.43 -2.31 -13.39
N LYS A 385 7.36 -1.40 -13.10
CA LYS A 385 7.45 -0.10 -13.77
C LYS A 385 7.67 -0.23 -15.29
N ALA A 386 8.57 -1.12 -15.70
CA ALA A 386 8.89 -1.34 -17.10
C ALA A 386 7.70 -1.95 -17.87
N SER A 387 7.00 -2.91 -17.26
CA SER A 387 5.81 -3.50 -17.88
C SER A 387 4.66 -2.52 -17.98
N LEU A 388 4.42 -1.69 -16.97
CA LEU A 388 3.41 -0.63 -17.01
C LEU A 388 3.69 0.40 -18.10
N ALA A 389 4.93 0.86 -18.22
CA ALA A 389 5.32 1.78 -19.28
C ALA A 389 5.16 1.16 -20.67
N THR A 390 5.45 -0.15 -20.81
CA THR A 390 5.20 -0.87 -22.05
C THR A 390 3.71 -0.86 -22.41
N ILE A 391 2.80 -1.06 -21.43
CA ILE A 391 1.36 -1.00 -21.64
C ILE A 391 0.90 0.39 -22.08
N VAL A 392 1.43 1.47 -21.50
CA VAL A 392 1.11 2.84 -21.91
C VAL A 392 1.41 3.04 -23.40
N ASN A 393 2.61 2.67 -23.83
CA ASN A 393 2.99 2.74 -25.26
C ASN A 393 2.09 1.87 -26.16
N VAL A 394 1.68 0.68 -25.68
CA VAL A 394 0.75 -0.19 -26.42
C VAL A 394 -0.60 0.50 -26.61
N ARG A 395 -1.13 1.13 -25.57
CA ARG A 395 -2.42 1.83 -25.61
C ARG A 395 -2.38 3.05 -26.52
N GLU A 396 -1.31 3.84 -26.48
CA GLU A 396 -1.09 4.97 -27.39
C GLU A 396 -1.02 4.52 -28.87
N ALA A 397 -0.47 3.34 -29.14
CA ALA A 397 -0.45 2.71 -30.44
C ALA A 397 -1.75 2.00 -30.84
N GLY A 398 -2.86 2.21 -30.12
CA GLY A 398 -4.19 1.67 -30.41
C GLY A 398 -4.61 0.49 -29.54
N GLY A 399 -3.80 0.03 -28.61
CA GLY A 399 -4.13 -1.06 -27.67
C GLY A 399 -4.17 -2.45 -28.31
N ASN A 400 -4.80 -3.40 -27.59
CA ASN A 400 -5.06 -4.79 -28.03
C ASN A 400 -3.83 -5.55 -28.52
N LYS A 401 -2.71 -5.44 -27.81
CA LYS A 401 -1.44 -6.10 -28.10
C LYS A 401 -0.71 -6.48 -26.80
N ILE A 402 0.10 -7.54 -26.89
CA ILE A 402 1.08 -7.91 -25.86
C ILE A 402 2.46 -7.78 -26.50
N VAL A 403 3.32 -6.91 -25.97
CA VAL A 403 4.64 -6.65 -26.53
C VAL A 403 5.73 -6.73 -25.47
N SER A 404 6.93 -7.11 -25.89
CA SER A 404 8.11 -7.10 -25.01
C SER A 404 8.70 -5.70 -24.90
N LEU A 405 9.34 -5.42 -23.75
CA LEU A 405 10.11 -4.21 -23.52
C LEU A 405 11.21 -4.10 -24.56
N SER A 406 11.15 -3.06 -25.38
CA SER A 406 12.19 -2.79 -26.38
C SER A 406 13.36 -1.99 -25.78
N ARG A 407 14.53 -2.04 -26.43
CA ARG A 407 15.69 -1.23 -26.00
C ARG A 407 15.37 0.27 -26.02
N SER A 408 14.60 0.74 -26.99
CA SER A 408 14.18 2.13 -27.06
C SER A 408 13.26 2.53 -25.91
N MET A 409 12.32 1.68 -25.54
CA MET A 409 11.45 1.87 -24.36
C MET A 409 12.28 1.88 -23.06
N GLN A 410 13.24 0.96 -22.94
CA GLN A 410 14.15 0.92 -21.78
C GLN A 410 14.98 2.21 -21.68
N GLN A 411 15.51 2.70 -22.79
CA GLN A 411 16.26 3.96 -22.83
C GLN A 411 15.38 5.15 -22.44
N ALA A 412 14.14 5.21 -22.96
CA ALA A 412 13.18 6.25 -22.59
C ALA A 412 12.83 6.23 -21.10
N LEU A 413 12.62 5.05 -20.50
CA LEU A 413 12.37 4.90 -19.06
C LEU A 413 13.56 5.37 -18.22
N ASN A 414 14.77 4.97 -18.60
CA ASN A 414 15.98 5.38 -17.90
C ASN A 414 16.17 6.90 -18.02
N ARG A 415 15.97 7.47 -19.22
CA ARG A 415 16.05 8.90 -19.47
C ARG A 415 15.03 9.68 -18.62
N LYS A 416 13.76 9.20 -18.58
CA LYS A 416 12.71 9.78 -17.74
C LYS A 416 13.12 9.82 -16.26
N ALA A 417 13.62 8.71 -15.71
CA ALA A 417 14.05 8.64 -14.32
C ALA A 417 15.21 9.59 -14.00
N ILE A 418 16.14 9.77 -14.96
CA ILE A 418 17.24 10.74 -14.82
C ILE A 418 16.69 12.15 -14.85
N ILE A 419 15.80 12.46 -15.81
CA ILE A 419 15.15 13.79 -15.93
C ILE A 419 14.42 14.14 -14.63
N GLU A 420 13.62 13.24 -14.06
CA GLU A 420 12.93 13.46 -12.78
C GLU A 420 13.89 13.88 -11.67
N LYS A 421 14.99 13.16 -11.52
CA LYS A 421 16.00 13.45 -10.50
C LYS A 421 16.70 14.78 -10.73
N ARG A 422 17.11 15.03 -11.97
CA ARG A 422 17.88 16.23 -12.34
C ARG A 422 17.04 17.50 -12.36
N LEU A 423 15.75 17.39 -12.73
CA LEU A 423 14.83 18.52 -12.74
C LEU A 423 14.68 19.16 -11.35
N LEU A 424 14.61 18.36 -10.29
CA LEU A 424 14.57 18.86 -8.92
C LEU A 424 15.78 19.74 -8.61
N ILE A 425 16.97 19.29 -8.99
CA ILE A 425 18.22 20.00 -8.80
C ILE A 425 18.25 21.29 -9.66
N ALA A 426 17.82 21.19 -10.91
CA ALA A 426 17.78 22.34 -11.81
C ALA A 426 16.84 23.44 -11.31
N LEU A 427 15.69 23.09 -10.76
CA LEU A 427 14.75 24.03 -10.14
C LEU A 427 15.31 24.69 -8.88
N ASP A 428 16.02 23.94 -8.03
CA ASP A 428 16.66 24.48 -6.81
C ASP A 428 17.81 25.45 -7.18
N GLN A 429 18.56 25.16 -8.23
CA GLN A 429 19.66 25.97 -8.73
C GLN A 429 19.22 27.09 -9.68
N LYS A 430 17.92 27.15 -10.05
CA LYS A 430 17.36 28.06 -11.05
C LYS A 430 18.07 27.94 -12.43
N ASN A 431 18.41 26.73 -12.82
CA ASN A 431 19.18 26.44 -14.06
C ASN A 431 18.26 26.15 -15.26
N LEU A 432 17.02 26.67 -15.26
CA LEU A 432 16.13 26.69 -16.40
C LEU A 432 16.31 28.01 -17.17
N GLN A 433 16.17 27.97 -18.49
CA GLN A 433 16.22 29.14 -19.35
C GLN A 433 14.82 29.45 -19.90
N VAL A 434 14.57 30.73 -20.16
CA VAL A 434 13.36 31.20 -20.84
C VAL A 434 13.76 31.84 -22.17
N LEU A 435 13.24 31.27 -23.25
CA LEU A 435 13.32 31.87 -24.58
C LEU A 435 11.94 32.46 -24.93
N TYR A 436 11.96 33.41 -25.85
CA TYR A 436 10.78 34.14 -26.25
C TYR A 436 10.56 33.98 -27.75
N GLN A 437 9.31 33.75 -28.17
CA GLN A 437 8.92 33.67 -29.57
C GLN A 437 7.95 34.78 -29.92
N PRO A 438 8.24 35.62 -30.94
CA PRO A 438 7.42 36.79 -31.25
C PRO A 438 6.13 36.44 -31.96
N GLN A 439 5.08 37.23 -31.65
CA GLN A 439 3.78 37.21 -32.32
C GLN A 439 3.60 38.52 -33.10
N LEU A 440 3.44 38.39 -34.42
CA LEU A 440 3.29 39.52 -35.35
C LEU A 440 1.80 39.83 -35.56
N ASN A 441 1.40 41.05 -35.35
CA ASN A 441 0.10 41.54 -35.75
C ASN A 441 0.08 41.81 -37.27
N LEU A 442 -0.75 41.11 -38.02
CA LEU A 442 -0.85 41.15 -39.48
C LEU A 442 -1.39 42.47 -40.04
N ALA A 443 -2.20 43.20 -39.25
CA ALA A 443 -2.75 44.49 -39.66
C ALA A 443 -1.72 45.64 -39.53
N THR A 444 -0.90 45.61 -38.46
CA THR A 444 0.04 46.69 -38.17
C THR A 444 1.46 46.38 -38.61
N GLY A 445 1.79 45.12 -38.85
CA GLY A 445 3.14 44.65 -39.12
C GLY A 445 4.09 44.78 -37.93
N LYS A 446 3.58 44.89 -36.71
CA LYS A 446 4.39 45.03 -35.49
C LYS A 446 4.28 43.80 -34.57
N ILE A 447 5.36 43.50 -33.89
CA ILE A 447 5.35 42.52 -32.80
C ILE A 447 4.66 43.17 -31.58
N THR A 448 3.61 42.55 -31.08
CA THR A 448 2.80 43.08 -29.95
C THR A 448 2.78 42.13 -28.75
N ALA A 449 3.18 40.91 -28.96
CA ALA A 449 3.32 39.91 -27.91
C ALA A 449 4.45 38.93 -28.18
N VAL A 450 4.88 38.23 -27.16
CA VAL A 450 5.83 37.12 -27.24
C VAL A 450 5.34 35.97 -26.37
N GLU A 451 5.58 34.74 -26.77
CA GLU A 451 5.37 33.56 -25.94
C GLU A 451 6.69 33.21 -25.21
N ALA A 452 6.59 33.04 -23.88
CA ALA A 452 7.70 32.59 -23.02
C ALA A 452 7.76 31.07 -22.99
N LEU A 453 8.86 30.51 -23.44
CA LEU A 453 9.05 29.07 -23.61
C LEU A 453 10.19 28.57 -22.72
N VAL A 454 9.91 27.59 -21.86
CA VAL A 454 10.95 26.96 -21.03
C VAL A 454 11.93 26.17 -21.88
N ARG A 455 13.21 26.29 -21.55
CA ARG A 455 14.29 25.49 -22.13
C ARG A 455 15.16 24.97 -20.99
N TRP A 456 15.61 23.75 -21.14
CA TRP A 456 16.51 23.17 -20.19
C TRP A 456 17.62 22.39 -20.88
N GLU A 457 18.83 22.74 -20.52
CA GLU A 457 20.05 22.04 -20.91
C GLU A 457 20.77 21.63 -19.64
N ASP A 458 21.07 20.34 -19.53
CA ASP A 458 21.70 19.74 -18.35
C ASP A 458 23.06 19.16 -18.76
N ASP A 459 24.05 19.30 -17.89
CA ASP A 459 25.43 18.88 -18.16
C ASP A 459 25.59 17.36 -18.40
N GLU A 460 24.68 16.52 -17.84
CA GLU A 460 24.77 15.07 -17.98
C GLU A 460 23.88 14.51 -19.09
N ILE A 461 22.69 15.07 -19.27
CA ILE A 461 21.70 14.55 -20.21
C ILE A 461 21.49 15.39 -21.45
N GLY A 462 22.18 16.52 -21.50
CA GLY A 462 22.09 17.47 -22.61
C GLY A 462 20.77 18.22 -22.67
N VAL A 463 20.33 18.58 -23.86
CA VAL A 463 19.08 19.31 -24.09
C VAL A 463 17.88 18.40 -23.78
N VAL A 464 16.98 18.89 -22.93
CA VAL A 464 15.70 18.28 -22.63
C VAL A 464 14.59 19.07 -23.32
N SER A 465 13.85 18.40 -24.22
CA SER A 465 12.78 19.07 -24.95
C SER A 465 11.59 19.36 -24.03
N PRO A 466 10.76 20.38 -24.32
CA PRO A 466 9.51 20.61 -23.59
C PRO A 466 8.59 19.39 -23.59
N ASP A 467 8.55 18.64 -24.68
CA ASP A 467 7.73 17.41 -24.82
C ASP A 467 8.18 16.29 -23.88
N GLU A 468 9.46 16.26 -23.47
CA GLU A 468 9.95 15.35 -22.42
C GLU A 468 9.75 15.96 -21.02
N LEU A 469 10.01 17.25 -20.87
CA LEU A 469 10.03 17.96 -19.59
C LEU A 469 8.64 18.08 -18.97
N ILE A 470 7.66 18.59 -19.74
CA ILE A 470 6.33 18.95 -19.22
C ILE A 470 5.56 17.74 -18.69
N PRO A 471 5.43 16.61 -19.41
CA PRO A 471 4.74 15.42 -18.88
C PRO A 471 5.37 14.91 -17.58
N ILE A 472 6.72 14.90 -17.51
CA ILE A 472 7.43 14.47 -16.30
C ILE A 472 7.16 15.43 -15.13
N ALA A 473 7.18 16.73 -15.38
CA ALA A 473 6.89 17.73 -14.36
C ALA A 473 5.44 17.66 -13.87
N GLU A 474 4.50 17.35 -14.75
CA GLU A 474 3.10 17.13 -14.38
C GLU A 474 2.93 15.86 -13.52
N GLU A 475 3.51 14.73 -13.91
CA GLU A 475 3.42 13.48 -13.15
C GLU A 475 4.04 13.60 -11.75
N THR A 476 5.15 14.31 -11.63
CA THR A 476 5.88 14.52 -10.37
C THR A 476 5.36 15.68 -9.53
N GLY A 477 4.42 16.48 -10.04
CA GLY A 477 3.91 17.70 -9.40
C GLY A 477 4.88 18.89 -9.43
N LEU A 478 6.02 18.77 -10.15
CA LEU A 478 7.00 19.84 -10.30
C LEU A 478 6.55 20.94 -11.29
N ILE A 479 5.47 20.71 -12.02
CA ILE A 479 4.91 21.67 -12.97
C ILE A 479 4.59 23.02 -12.30
N ASN A 480 4.09 23.03 -11.06
CA ASN A 480 3.81 24.26 -10.31
C ASN A 480 5.10 25.08 -10.06
N ARG A 481 6.24 24.39 -9.85
CA ARG A 481 7.53 25.07 -9.66
C ARG A 481 8.05 25.66 -10.97
N ILE A 482 7.88 24.94 -12.07
CA ILE A 482 8.21 25.46 -13.43
C ILE A 482 7.33 26.65 -13.76
N GLY A 483 6.00 26.55 -13.56
CA GLY A 483 5.05 27.63 -13.84
C GLY A 483 5.38 28.91 -13.05
N ASN A 484 5.64 28.78 -11.75
CA ASN A 484 6.06 29.92 -10.93
C ASN A 484 7.37 30.56 -11.41
N PHE A 485 8.35 29.75 -11.80
CA PHE A 485 9.61 30.23 -12.38
C PHE A 485 9.38 30.98 -13.71
N MET A 486 8.59 30.38 -14.60
CA MET A 486 8.26 30.97 -15.91
C MET A 486 7.49 32.29 -15.74
N LEU A 487 6.51 32.32 -14.84
CA LEU A 487 5.72 33.51 -14.55
C LEU A 487 6.59 34.64 -13.99
N GLU A 488 7.48 34.33 -13.02
CA GLU A 488 8.40 35.34 -12.46
C GLU A 488 9.31 35.92 -13.57
N LYS A 489 9.90 35.04 -14.38
CA LYS A 489 10.82 35.47 -15.47
C LYS A 489 10.10 36.23 -16.58
N ALA A 490 8.91 35.81 -16.96
CA ALA A 490 8.08 36.51 -17.95
C ALA A 490 7.70 37.91 -17.44
N CYS A 491 7.27 38.05 -16.21
CA CYS A 491 6.94 39.35 -15.62
C CYS A 491 8.16 40.28 -15.48
N GLU A 492 9.31 39.72 -15.02
CA GLU A 492 10.57 40.48 -14.97
C GLU A 492 10.94 41.04 -16.35
N GLN A 493 10.86 40.22 -17.39
CA GLN A 493 11.22 40.62 -18.77
C GLN A 493 10.21 41.60 -19.34
N ALA A 494 8.91 41.42 -19.09
CA ALA A 494 7.87 42.40 -19.53
C ALA A 494 8.15 43.80 -18.97
N VAL A 495 8.59 43.89 -17.71
CA VAL A 495 8.95 45.16 -17.07
C VAL A 495 10.24 45.77 -17.68
N VAL A 496 11.24 44.96 -18.05
CA VAL A 496 12.43 45.41 -18.73
C VAL A 496 12.06 46.03 -20.07
N TRP A 497 11.28 45.36 -20.91
CA TRP A 497 10.84 45.88 -22.22
C TRP A 497 9.97 47.13 -22.07
N LYS A 498 9.06 47.17 -21.08
CA LYS A 498 8.26 48.37 -20.80
C LYS A 498 9.15 49.58 -20.46
N LYS A 499 10.19 49.40 -19.65
CA LYS A 499 11.17 50.47 -19.34
C LYS A 499 11.97 50.92 -20.55
N ALA A 500 12.23 50.00 -21.49
CA ALA A 500 12.88 50.30 -22.78
C ALA A 500 11.94 50.99 -23.78
N GLY A 501 10.67 51.19 -23.46
CA GLY A 501 9.69 51.85 -24.32
C GLY A 501 8.82 50.88 -25.15
N TYR A 502 8.98 49.59 -25.02
CA TYR A 502 8.21 48.57 -25.73
C TYR A 502 7.03 48.09 -24.86
N SER A 503 5.81 48.19 -25.38
CA SER A 503 4.61 47.68 -24.72
C SER A 503 4.23 46.33 -25.31
N ILE A 504 4.88 45.26 -24.84
CA ILE A 504 4.74 43.89 -25.34
C ILE A 504 4.11 43.03 -24.32
N LYS A 505 3.07 42.26 -24.67
CA LYS A 505 2.50 41.23 -23.84
C LYS A 505 3.44 40.01 -23.78
N VAL A 506 3.55 39.38 -22.63
CA VAL A 506 4.28 38.11 -22.50
C VAL A 506 3.28 37.02 -22.16
N ALA A 507 3.14 36.07 -23.06
CA ALA A 507 2.30 34.91 -22.90
C ALA A 507 3.05 33.78 -22.16
N VAL A 508 2.39 33.15 -21.20
CA VAL A 508 2.92 32.04 -20.37
C VAL A 508 1.95 30.88 -20.37
N ASN A 509 2.44 29.71 -20.71
CA ASN A 509 1.68 28.46 -20.66
C ASN A 509 1.29 28.12 -19.21
N SER A 510 0.03 27.70 -19.01
CA SER A 510 -0.49 27.32 -17.70
C SER A 510 -1.31 26.04 -17.75
N SER A 511 -1.08 25.15 -16.79
CA SER A 511 -1.74 23.85 -16.74
C SER A 511 -2.99 23.85 -15.83
N VAL A 512 -3.93 22.96 -16.11
CA VAL A 512 -5.12 22.77 -15.26
C VAL A 512 -4.73 22.35 -13.84
N ARG A 513 -3.60 21.62 -13.67
CA ARG A 513 -3.12 21.21 -12.36
C ARG A 513 -2.72 22.39 -11.47
N GLU A 514 -2.17 23.45 -12.06
CA GLU A 514 -1.85 24.68 -11.35
C GLU A 514 -3.12 25.38 -10.87
N PHE A 515 -4.16 25.47 -11.70
CA PHE A 515 -5.44 26.09 -11.33
C PHE A 515 -6.30 25.25 -10.36
N ARG A 516 -5.99 23.98 -10.15
CA ARG A 516 -6.58 23.19 -9.06
C ARG A 516 -6.12 23.64 -7.68
N ASP A 517 -4.97 24.31 -7.59
CA ASP A 517 -4.60 25.04 -6.37
C ASP A 517 -5.52 26.27 -6.22
N LYS A 518 -6.27 26.32 -5.11
CA LYS A 518 -7.19 27.41 -4.79
C LYS A 518 -6.49 28.77 -4.64
N ASN A 519 -5.19 28.77 -4.44
CA ASN A 519 -4.37 29.98 -4.26
C ASN A 519 -3.68 30.42 -5.54
N MET A 520 -3.87 29.75 -6.68
CA MET A 520 -3.17 30.05 -7.92
C MET A 520 -3.37 31.49 -8.37
N ALA A 521 -4.61 31.99 -8.40
CA ALA A 521 -4.89 33.39 -8.76
C ALA A 521 -4.15 34.37 -7.84
N LYS A 522 -4.13 34.09 -6.53
CA LYS A 522 -3.40 34.93 -5.56
C LYS A 522 -1.89 34.89 -5.83
N SER A 523 -1.32 33.71 -6.09
CA SER A 523 0.11 33.54 -6.39
C SER A 523 0.54 34.33 -7.62
N ILE A 524 -0.31 34.36 -8.67
CA ILE A 524 -0.07 35.15 -9.88
C ILE A 524 -0.08 36.64 -9.52
N LEU A 525 -1.09 37.14 -8.79
CA LEU A 525 -1.17 38.55 -8.38
C LEU A 525 -0.01 38.98 -7.49
N ASP A 526 0.39 38.11 -6.57
CA ASP A 526 1.57 38.36 -5.70
C ASP A 526 2.87 38.45 -6.54
N THR A 527 2.98 37.63 -7.61
CA THR A 527 4.12 37.71 -8.54
C THR A 527 4.12 38.99 -9.36
N LEU A 528 2.95 39.44 -9.85
CA LEU A 528 2.81 40.73 -10.53
C LEU A 528 3.22 41.88 -9.60
N ALA A 529 2.77 41.86 -8.36
CA ALA A 529 3.13 42.87 -7.37
C ALA A 529 4.63 42.87 -7.05
N LYS A 530 5.23 41.67 -6.84
CA LYS A 530 6.66 41.49 -6.56
C LYS A 530 7.55 42.02 -7.68
N THR A 531 7.16 41.77 -8.93
CA THR A 531 7.93 42.18 -10.12
C THR A 531 7.61 43.60 -10.62
N ASN A 532 6.56 44.22 -10.08
CA ASN A 532 5.94 45.45 -10.59
C ASN A 532 5.48 45.34 -12.05
N CYS A 533 5.05 44.13 -12.48
CA CYS A 533 4.54 43.87 -13.81
C CYS A 533 3.08 44.30 -13.90
N PRO A 534 2.71 45.21 -14.86
CA PRO A 534 1.30 45.50 -15.08
C PRO A 534 0.54 44.28 -15.60
N ALA A 535 -0.61 44.00 -15.02
CA ALA A 535 -1.41 42.82 -15.35
C ALA A 535 -1.73 42.69 -16.85
N HIS A 536 -2.01 43.80 -17.55
CA HIS A 536 -2.32 43.82 -18.99
C HIS A 536 -1.14 43.40 -19.90
N LEU A 537 0.08 43.27 -19.35
CA LEU A 537 1.24 42.77 -20.09
C LEU A 537 1.42 41.26 -19.90
N LEU A 538 0.64 40.62 -19.04
CA LEU A 538 0.63 39.16 -18.85
C LEU A 538 -0.55 38.55 -19.62
N GLN A 539 -0.27 37.50 -20.36
CA GLN A 539 -1.23 36.62 -21.00
C GLN A 539 -0.99 35.20 -20.48
N LEU A 540 -2.07 34.47 -20.17
CA LEU A 540 -2.02 33.08 -19.77
C LEU A 540 -2.57 32.21 -20.90
N GLU A 541 -1.80 31.23 -21.33
CA GLU A 541 -2.17 30.29 -22.37
C GLU A 541 -2.66 28.98 -21.74
N VAL A 542 -3.83 28.52 -22.13
CA VAL A 542 -4.46 27.30 -21.65
C VAL A 542 -4.82 26.40 -22.81
N THR A 543 -4.54 25.12 -22.74
CA THR A 543 -4.81 24.17 -23.82
C THR A 543 -6.30 23.82 -23.92
N GLU A 544 -6.71 23.25 -25.06
CA GLU A 544 -8.08 22.73 -25.24
C GLU A 544 -8.45 21.68 -24.17
N LYS A 545 -7.50 20.82 -23.76
CA LYS A 545 -7.67 19.85 -22.67
C LYS A 545 -7.95 20.53 -21.33
N PHE A 546 -7.21 21.60 -21.01
CA PHE A 546 -7.48 22.42 -19.82
C PHE A 546 -8.92 22.94 -19.84
N ALA A 547 -9.36 23.47 -20.97
CA ALA A 547 -10.68 24.05 -21.11
C ALA A 547 -11.81 23.05 -20.88
N LEU A 548 -11.65 21.82 -21.36
CA LEU A 548 -12.59 20.70 -21.11
C LEU A 548 -12.66 20.31 -19.63
N GLU A 549 -11.54 20.20 -18.95
CA GLU A 549 -11.48 19.85 -17.53
C GLU A 549 -12.05 21.00 -16.67
N ALA A 550 -11.70 22.25 -17.00
CA ALA A 550 -12.17 23.43 -16.28
C ALA A 550 -13.70 23.65 -16.39
N GLU A 551 -14.34 23.17 -17.46
CA GLU A 551 -15.79 23.26 -17.65
C GLU A 551 -16.57 22.62 -16.47
N SER A 552 -16.03 21.55 -15.89
CA SER A 552 -16.62 20.84 -14.76
C SER A 552 -16.25 21.42 -13.39
N GLU A 553 -15.27 22.32 -13.31
CA GLU A 553 -14.67 22.81 -12.07
C GLU A 553 -14.93 24.32 -11.85
N THR A 554 -16.04 24.66 -11.19
CA THR A 554 -16.43 26.04 -10.89
C THR A 554 -15.34 26.88 -10.20
N SER A 555 -14.44 26.26 -9.45
CA SER A 555 -13.32 26.92 -8.75
C SER A 555 -12.29 27.49 -9.74
N ILE A 556 -12.00 26.78 -10.82
CA ILE A 556 -11.05 27.20 -11.87
C ILE A 556 -11.62 28.41 -12.59
N ILE A 557 -12.88 28.33 -13.04
CA ILE A 557 -13.55 29.44 -13.72
C ILE A 557 -13.56 30.71 -12.86
N LYS A 558 -13.81 30.58 -11.55
CA LYS A 558 -13.74 31.69 -10.61
C LYS A 558 -12.38 32.37 -10.57
N GLN A 559 -11.31 31.59 -10.49
CA GLN A 559 -9.94 32.11 -10.47
C GLN A 559 -9.60 32.82 -11.79
N MET A 560 -9.96 32.23 -12.95
CA MET A 560 -9.76 32.86 -14.26
C MET A 560 -10.49 34.19 -14.35
N ARG A 561 -11.76 34.27 -13.91
CA ARG A 561 -12.52 35.53 -13.90
C ARG A 561 -11.94 36.59 -12.96
N GLN A 562 -11.37 36.16 -11.82
CA GLN A 562 -10.67 37.06 -10.91
C GLN A 562 -9.44 37.69 -11.60
N LEU A 563 -8.65 36.89 -12.31
CA LEU A 563 -7.46 37.35 -13.03
C LEU A 563 -7.82 38.24 -14.24
N GLU A 564 -8.88 37.90 -14.97
CA GLU A 564 -9.43 38.73 -16.04
C GLU A 564 -9.81 40.13 -15.53
N ASN A 565 -10.48 40.21 -14.38
CA ASN A 565 -10.90 41.48 -13.77
C ASN A 565 -9.71 42.38 -13.36
N GLU A 566 -8.54 41.77 -13.10
CA GLU A 566 -7.28 42.49 -12.85
C GLU A 566 -6.55 42.88 -14.15
N GLY A 567 -7.06 42.48 -15.31
CA GLY A 567 -6.56 42.84 -16.64
C GLY A 567 -5.61 41.82 -17.26
N ILE A 568 -5.54 40.58 -16.76
CA ILE A 568 -4.79 39.49 -17.37
C ILE A 568 -5.60 38.89 -18.50
N THR A 569 -4.99 38.69 -19.68
CA THR A 569 -5.62 38.13 -20.88
C THR A 569 -5.46 36.60 -20.88
N PHE A 570 -6.48 35.87 -21.37
CA PHE A 570 -6.38 34.42 -21.58
C PHE A 570 -6.43 34.08 -23.08
N SER A 571 -5.61 33.11 -23.49
CA SER A 571 -5.67 32.49 -24.83
C SER A 571 -5.93 31.00 -24.74
N LEU A 572 -6.68 30.47 -25.70
CA LEU A 572 -6.88 29.06 -25.90
C LEU A 572 -5.85 28.54 -26.89
N ASP A 573 -5.02 27.61 -26.43
CA ASP A 573 -3.94 27.02 -27.20
C ASP A 573 -4.29 25.64 -27.77
N ASP A 574 -3.52 25.17 -28.76
CA ASP A 574 -3.67 23.87 -29.44
C ASP A 574 -5.07 23.63 -30.07
N PHE A 575 -5.77 24.69 -30.48
CA PHE A 575 -7.14 24.55 -30.96
C PHE A 575 -7.25 23.68 -32.22
N GLY A 576 -8.15 22.68 -32.13
CA GLY A 576 -8.48 21.75 -33.21
C GLY A 576 -7.80 20.39 -33.08
N THR A 577 -6.92 20.19 -32.09
CA THR A 577 -6.22 18.89 -31.87
C THR A 577 -7.04 17.97 -30.95
N GLY A 578 -8.04 18.49 -30.24
CA GLY A 578 -8.85 17.78 -29.24
C GLY A 578 -10.32 17.62 -29.58
N TYR A 579 -11.13 17.36 -28.57
CA TYR A 579 -12.60 17.25 -28.68
C TYR A 579 -13.22 18.65 -28.57
N ALA A 580 -13.45 19.30 -29.72
CA ALA A 580 -14.05 20.64 -29.78
C ALA A 580 -15.46 20.67 -29.16
N SER A 581 -15.56 21.05 -27.88
CA SER A 581 -16.83 21.49 -27.28
C SER A 581 -16.88 23.01 -27.31
N PHE A 582 -17.79 23.58 -28.07
CA PHE A 582 -17.97 25.04 -28.13
C PHE A 582 -18.44 25.66 -26.80
N ARG A 583 -18.83 24.83 -25.83
CA ARG A 583 -19.35 25.27 -24.55
C ARG A 583 -18.31 25.97 -23.68
N TYR A 584 -17.10 25.45 -23.61
CA TYR A 584 -16.03 26.08 -22.81
C TYR A 584 -15.64 27.48 -23.36
N MET A 585 -15.69 27.70 -24.68
CA MET A 585 -15.42 29.01 -25.25
C MET A 585 -16.44 30.09 -24.83
N GLN A 586 -17.61 29.67 -24.37
CA GLN A 586 -18.65 30.61 -23.83
C GLN A 586 -18.49 30.81 -22.31
N LEU A 587 -17.92 29.82 -21.60
CA LEU A 587 -17.84 29.83 -20.13
C LEU A 587 -16.54 30.48 -19.63
N LEU A 588 -15.44 30.23 -20.33
CA LEU A 588 -14.11 30.72 -19.93
C LEU A 588 -13.86 32.13 -20.46
N PRO A 589 -13.07 32.95 -19.75
CA PRO A 589 -12.76 34.32 -20.15
C PRO A 589 -11.62 34.35 -21.20
N ILE A 590 -11.84 33.68 -22.33
CA ILE A 590 -10.86 33.60 -23.42
C ILE A 590 -11.05 34.77 -24.34
N GLU A 591 -9.98 35.45 -24.72
CA GLU A 591 -9.97 36.58 -25.66
C GLU A 591 -9.27 36.22 -26.97
N ILE A 592 -8.39 35.19 -26.97
CA ILE A 592 -7.53 34.81 -28.08
C ILE A 592 -7.66 33.33 -28.36
N LEU A 593 -7.70 32.96 -29.65
CA LEU A 593 -7.72 31.59 -30.14
C LEU A 593 -6.43 31.32 -30.92
N LYS A 594 -5.63 30.33 -30.51
CA LYS A 594 -4.40 29.93 -31.21
C LYS A 594 -4.67 28.66 -32.02
N ILE A 595 -4.49 28.70 -33.33
CA ILE A 595 -4.62 27.58 -34.26
C ILE A 595 -3.31 26.81 -34.25
N ASP A 596 -3.38 25.53 -33.90
CA ASP A 596 -2.19 24.67 -33.77
C ASP A 596 -1.40 24.54 -35.08
N GLN A 597 -0.09 24.41 -34.94
CA GLN A 597 0.87 24.29 -36.06
C GLN A 597 0.60 23.13 -37.03
N THR A 598 -0.07 22.03 -36.56
CA THR A 598 -0.39 20.89 -37.44
C THR A 598 -1.27 21.30 -38.61
N PHE A 599 -2.20 22.25 -38.40
CA PHE A 599 -3.05 22.81 -39.46
C PHE A 599 -2.28 23.77 -40.37
N THR A 600 -1.46 24.62 -39.79
CA THR A 600 -0.64 25.58 -40.55
C THR A 600 0.40 24.86 -41.42
N ASN A 601 1.05 23.80 -40.90
CA ASN A 601 2.00 22.98 -41.66
C ASN A 601 1.38 22.23 -42.85
N ALA A 602 0.08 21.93 -42.76
CA ALA A 602 -0.67 21.30 -43.83
C ALA A 602 -1.40 22.31 -44.76
N LEU A 603 -1.36 23.59 -44.44
CA LEU A 603 -2.14 24.66 -45.10
C LEU A 603 -1.95 24.71 -46.61
N LEU A 604 -0.74 24.59 -47.10
CA LEU A 604 -0.42 24.66 -48.53
C LEU A 604 -0.51 23.28 -49.23
N LYS A 605 -0.77 22.20 -48.50
CA LYS A 605 -0.76 20.83 -49.04
C LYS A 605 -2.15 20.37 -49.48
N SER A 606 -3.24 20.99 -49.02
CA SER A 606 -4.60 20.51 -49.20
C SER A 606 -5.62 21.65 -49.15
N ASP A 607 -6.45 21.77 -50.19
CA ASP A 607 -7.57 22.72 -50.25
C ASP A 607 -8.57 22.49 -49.09
N LYS A 608 -8.73 21.23 -48.69
CA LYS A 608 -9.58 20.87 -47.53
C LYS A 608 -9.03 21.44 -46.25
N THR A 609 -7.71 21.41 -46.06
CA THR A 609 -7.08 22.00 -44.87
C THR A 609 -7.18 23.54 -44.92
N GLN A 610 -7.08 24.17 -46.06
CA GLN A 610 -7.28 25.61 -46.24
C GLN A 610 -8.70 26.01 -45.81
N GLN A 611 -9.72 25.28 -46.28
CA GLN A 611 -11.11 25.50 -45.90
C GLN A 611 -11.33 25.32 -44.40
N LEU A 612 -10.69 24.32 -43.79
CA LEU A 612 -10.78 24.06 -42.34
C LEU A 612 -10.15 25.20 -41.55
N VAL A 613 -8.92 25.65 -41.90
CA VAL A 613 -8.26 26.75 -41.21
C VAL A 613 -9.04 28.06 -41.40
N ASN A 614 -9.55 28.33 -42.59
CA ASN A 614 -10.43 29.48 -42.80
C ASN A 614 -11.69 29.37 -41.91
N GLY A 615 -12.32 28.21 -41.83
CA GLY A 615 -13.46 27.95 -40.91
C GLY A 615 -13.12 28.23 -39.46
N MET A 616 -11.91 27.85 -39.00
CA MET A 616 -11.43 28.12 -37.63
C MET A 616 -11.25 29.61 -37.39
N VAL A 617 -10.65 30.35 -38.36
CA VAL A 617 -10.51 31.81 -38.28
C VAL A 617 -11.87 32.45 -38.17
N GLN A 618 -12.82 32.14 -39.07
CA GLN A 618 -14.17 32.68 -39.05
C GLN A 618 -14.94 32.37 -37.77
N LEU A 619 -14.75 31.18 -37.21
CA LEU A 619 -15.32 30.82 -35.92
C LEU A 619 -14.78 31.73 -34.81
N GLY A 620 -13.48 31.90 -34.67
CA GLY A 620 -12.87 32.82 -33.70
C GLY A 620 -13.43 34.24 -33.84
N LYS A 621 -13.54 34.76 -35.06
CA LYS A 621 -14.10 36.06 -35.36
C LYS A 621 -15.57 36.16 -34.95
N SER A 622 -16.37 35.13 -35.24
CA SER A 622 -17.79 35.13 -34.88
C SER A 622 -18.04 35.17 -33.36
N MET A 623 -17.05 34.72 -32.59
CA MET A 623 -17.04 34.74 -31.13
C MET A 623 -16.34 36.00 -30.56
N ASN A 624 -15.96 36.95 -31.37
CA ASN A 624 -15.17 38.14 -31.01
C ASN A 624 -13.81 37.83 -30.39
N LEU A 625 -13.20 36.71 -30.77
CA LEU A 625 -11.84 36.32 -30.35
C LEU A 625 -10.85 36.85 -31.38
N ALA A 626 -9.68 37.26 -30.91
CA ALA A 626 -8.53 37.44 -31.78
C ALA A 626 -7.94 36.07 -32.16
N VAL A 627 -7.49 35.91 -33.40
CA VAL A 627 -6.99 34.62 -33.88
C VAL A 627 -5.50 34.70 -34.16
N ILE A 628 -4.74 33.77 -33.62
CA ILE A 628 -3.31 33.56 -33.87
C ILE A 628 -3.13 32.23 -34.62
N ALA A 629 -2.35 32.24 -35.72
CA ALA A 629 -1.91 31.00 -36.35
C ALA A 629 -0.47 30.70 -35.97
N GLU A 630 -0.26 29.49 -35.46
CA GLU A 630 1.07 29.01 -35.05
C GLU A 630 1.80 28.26 -36.18
N GLY A 631 3.13 28.09 -36.02
CA GLY A 631 3.93 27.27 -36.91
C GLY A 631 4.03 27.85 -38.34
N VAL A 632 3.89 29.17 -38.51
CA VAL A 632 4.06 29.81 -39.81
C VAL A 632 5.55 29.83 -40.20
N GLU A 633 5.88 29.16 -41.30
CA GLU A 633 7.26 29.01 -41.78
C GLU A 633 7.54 29.74 -43.08
N THR A 634 6.49 30.03 -43.89
CA THR A 634 6.68 30.67 -45.20
C THR A 634 5.84 31.92 -45.39
N GLU A 635 6.25 32.78 -46.34
CA GLU A 635 5.51 33.99 -46.70
C GLU A 635 4.16 33.65 -47.30
N GLU A 636 4.05 32.56 -48.07
CA GLU A 636 2.81 32.11 -48.68
C GLU A 636 1.78 31.71 -47.62
N GLN A 637 2.22 30.99 -46.55
CA GLN A 637 1.34 30.69 -45.41
C GLN A 637 0.86 31.98 -44.76
N MET A 638 1.74 32.90 -44.47
CA MET A 638 1.42 34.18 -43.83
C MET A 638 0.40 34.97 -44.67
N GLN A 639 0.61 35.07 -46.00
CA GLN A 639 -0.31 35.79 -46.86
C GLN A 639 -1.69 35.16 -46.90
N LEU A 640 -1.77 33.82 -46.98
CA LEU A 640 -3.04 33.09 -47.01
C LEU A 640 -3.81 33.27 -45.69
N LEU A 641 -3.15 33.20 -44.54
CA LEU A 641 -3.73 33.45 -43.23
C LEU A 641 -4.25 34.88 -43.08
N LYS A 642 -3.52 35.83 -43.64
CA LYS A 642 -3.95 37.24 -43.70
C LYS A 642 -5.20 37.40 -44.55
N ASP A 643 -5.29 36.70 -45.69
CA ASP A 643 -6.45 36.71 -46.57
C ASP A 643 -7.69 36.06 -45.90
N PHE A 644 -7.50 35.08 -45.01
CA PHE A 644 -8.57 34.50 -44.18
C PHE A 644 -9.02 35.42 -43.04
N GLY A 645 -8.29 36.51 -42.77
CA GLY A 645 -8.59 37.47 -41.71
C GLY A 645 -8.00 37.11 -40.36
N CYS A 646 -6.96 36.27 -40.30
CA CYS A 646 -6.24 36.01 -39.08
C CYS A 646 -5.59 37.30 -38.54
N ASP A 647 -5.54 37.49 -37.21
CA ASP A 647 -4.99 38.71 -36.60
C ASP A 647 -3.51 38.67 -36.36
N TYR A 648 -3.03 37.53 -35.95
CA TYR A 648 -1.61 37.36 -35.57
C TYR A 648 -1.04 36.07 -36.16
N ILE A 649 0.26 36.06 -36.32
CA ILE A 649 1.00 34.87 -36.65
C ILE A 649 2.21 34.68 -35.71
N GLN A 650 2.55 33.42 -35.49
CA GLN A 650 3.73 32.99 -34.75
C GLN A 650 4.41 31.85 -35.51
N GLY A 651 5.71 31.85 -35.60
CA GLY A 651 6.42 30.73 -36.25
C GLY A 651 7.83 31.12 -36.71
N TYR A 652 8.50 30.17 -37.34
CA TYR A 652 9.90 30.31 -37.78
C TYR A 652 10.08 31.28 -38.95
N TYR A 653 9.02 31.62 -39.61
CA TYR A 653 9.01 32.71 -40.57
C TYR A 653 9.43 34.03 -39.93
N LEU A 654 9.02 34.30 -38.71
CA LEU A 654 9.39 35.49 -37.94
C LEU A 654 10.73 35.27 -37.21
N SER A 655 10.73 34.30 -36.30
CA SER A 655 11.91 33.94 -35.51
C SER A 655 11.68 32.58 -34.81
N LYS A 656 12.76 31.84 -34.65
CA LYS A 656 12.78 30.77 -33.66
C LYS A 656 12.73 31.36 -32.25
N PRO A 657 12.28 30.58 -31.24
CA PRO A 657 12.41 30.99 -29.84
C PRO A 657 13.83 31.47 -29.56
N SER A 658 13.97 32.67 -29.01
CA SER A 658 15.26 33.38 -28.93
C SER A 658 15.40 34.09 -27.58
N THR A 659 16.61 34.55 -27.28
CA THR A 659 16.89 35.33 -26.06
C THR A 659 16.23 36.72 -26.13
N PRO A 660 16.01 37.39 -24.99
CA PRO A 660 15.45 38.74 -24.94
C PRO A 660 16.19 39.73 -25.87
N ASP A 661 17.51 39.71 -25.86
CA ASP A 661 18.34 40.60 -26.69
C ASP A 661 18.14 40.36 -28.20
N ALA A 662 17.86 39.12 -28.60
CA ALA A 662 17.56 38.81 -30.00
C ALA A 662 16.15 39.27 -30.40
N ILE A 663 15.17 39.19 -29.48
CA ILE A 663 13.82 39.71 -29.69
C ILE A 663 13.83 41.25 -29.81
N GLU A 664 14.58 41.95 -28.96
CA GLU A 664 14.70 43.42 -29.00
C GLU A 664 15.18 43.96 -30.36
N LYS A 665 15.97 43.20 -31.10
CA LYS A 665 16.39 43.57 -32.45
C LYS A 665 15.28 43.49 -33.51
N LEU A 666 14.19 42.80 -33.18
CA LEU A 666 13.02 42.63 -34.07
C LEU A 666 11.92 43.63 -33.76
N LEU A 667 11.99 44.33 -32.59
CA LEU A 667 11.03 45.33 -32.11
C LEU A 667 11.32 46.70 -32.71
#